data_c9e12737ef4018a893b9f981aebc6d43
#
_entry.id   c9e12737ef4018a893b9f981aebc6d43
#
_cell.length_a   1.000
_cell.length_b   1.000
_cell.length_c   1.000
_cell.angle_alpha   90.00
_cell.angle_beta   90.00
_cell.angle_gamma   90.00
#
_symmetry.space_group_name_H-M   'P 1'
#
loop_
_entity.id
_entity.type
_entity.pdbx_description
1 polymer ?
#
loop_
_entity_poly.entity_id
_entity_poly.type
_entity_poly.pdbx_seq_one_letter_code
_entity_poly.pdbx_strand_id
1 'polypeptide(L)'
;MARFFRVLGGVVVGIGAAAGAWAEEAAGPATPALQEPADKLEQVVVTGSRIARAGFEAPTPVSVIGSERLDQRAATNIGDLLNELPAFRATQTPASGGLGTGTGGYFGGRVLDLRGLGSVRTLVLVDGKRFTPSTPQATVDTNMIPSILLERAEVVTGGASAAYGSDAVAGVVNFILDEHLNGLKSNIEYGESQRQDNKTKAASIAGGTDLWGGRGHLIGAVEYENNGGVGTCTVRQWCAEEWLNFGNPVLGSGGLPSNNILPHIRPSTISPFGVINSSVAGGKSSGATSPLHGITFNPDGTPRPFGYGSLVNSLFMVGGEGEGQDGYFEGIPIVTPTDRYTVYSRLKLNFTDDLQGRFDVSFGHLRAHHAGTEYRNTALTINADNPFIPSSTNPALDIPSIIAANNITTFALGRNFADIGNPVITSSNSLVRAVASLKGKLGGSWTWDAYYQFGRNKFESDTGNVIINANLAKALNSVRNGAGQIVCRVNADAAAANDDPACIPLNPFGTQVTPAAINYLTGTSVQTAVTHESVVAANVQGEPFSLWAGPLSVAGGVEYRNDKVDGTADPISKNLGFFTNNAANNSGKIAVTEGYIESEAPLLQDVTLAKQLNFNGAVRRTHYNRDGLSGSSGVNTTTWKYGLVWEPVEMLRVRATKSRDIRAPNVSELFGPKTTAFSILTDPKTGAQTNPVIVSGSNGALVPEVAETWTAGIVLQPTGDGWLSRVQTSVDYYNIDIANAIGNLGAQTIATRCANGATEFCSLITRDPTSGVITQVNDVLLNVNQQITKGLDMELDYRQPMGAYGDTNFRVLATYVFDLITVDSAGPVNRAGQTGLRATTIPGIPRYTIDTLINWVDQAVSVSLHGRFIPAGIYNAAFIGPDQPGYNINLTTSSNTNHVKSATYLDLIAEYHFNPAKWGELSVYGGVNNLLDTDPPRVPGANGTGNNLLFDPVGRNFKLGVHFRL
;
A
#
# COMPACT_ATOMS: atom_id res chain seq x y z
N MET A 1 -23.72 -13.58 10.05
CA MET A 1 -24.73 -13.74 8.98
C MET A 1 -26.18 -13.64 9.51
N ALA A 2 -26.65 -14.42 10.47
CA ALA A 2 -28.06 -14.41 10.87
C ALA A 2 -28.58 -13.11 11.56
N ARG A 3 -27.75 -12.22 12.07
CA ARG A 3 -28.17 -10.91 12.62
C ARG A 3 -28.19 -9.78 11.59
N PHE A 4 -27.52 -9.96 10.47
CA PHE A 4 -27.39 -8.96 9.40
C PHE A 4 -28.62 -8.95 8.47
N PHE A 5 -29.22 -10.09 8.22
CA PHE A 5 -30.45 -10.20 7.41
C PHE A 5 -31.68 -9.55 8.06
N ARG A 6 -31.69 -9.31 9.37
CA ARG A 6 -32.81 -8.62 10.04
C ARG A 6 -32.78 -7.09 9.87
N VAL A 7 -31.65 -6.49 9.53
CA VAL A 7 -31.54 -5.04 9.27
C VAL A 7 -31.77 -4.74 7.79
N LEU A 8 -31.33 -5.62 6.89
CA LEU A 8 -31.60 -5.48 5.44
C LEU A 8 -33.07 -5.76 5.05
N GLY A 9 -33.76 -6.63 5.77
CA GLY A 9 -35.19 -6.90 5.55
C GLY A 9 -36.12 -5.68 5.77
N GLY A 10 -35.65 -4.68 6.53
CA GLY A 10 -36.42 -3.45 6.77
C GLY A 10 -36.28 -2.39 5.68
N VAL A 11 -35.18 -2.40 4.92
CA VAL A 11 -34.93 -1.41 3.86
C VAL A 11 -35.43 -1.89 2.49
N VAL A 12 -35.43 -3.20 2.24
CA VAL A 12 -35.94 -3.78 0.98
C VAL A 12 -37.45 -3.80 0.91
N VAL A 13 -38.17 -3.90 2.05
CA VAL A 13 -39.65 -3.86 2.06
C VAL A 13 -40.21 -2.45 1.80
N GLY A 14 -39.40 -1.38 2.01
CA GLY A 14 -39.80 0.00 1.67
C GLY A 14 -39.76 0.33 0.17
N ILE A 15 -39.02 -0.42 -0.64
CA ILE A 15 -38.90 -0.15 -2.10
C ILE A 15 -39.93 -0.97 -2.91
N GLY A 16 -40.42 -2.08 -2.38
CA GLY A 16 -41.39 -2.94 -3.09
C GLY A 16 -42.85 -2.47 -3.07
N ALA A 17 -43.21 -1.46 -2.26
CA ALA A 17 -44.59 -1.01 -2.12
C ALA A 17 -44.97 0.20 -3.02
N ALA A 18 -44.00 0.78 -3.79
CA ALA A 18 -44.22 1.93 -4.67
C ALA A 18 -44.40 1.58 -6.16
N ALA A 19 -44.28 0.29 -6.55
CA ALA A 19 -44.32 -0.15 -7.95
C ALA A 19 -45.70 -0.58 -8.45
N GLY A 20 -46.78 -0.36 -7.69
CA GLY A 20 -48.09 -0.92 -7.93
C GLY A 20 -49.22 0.04 -8.35
N ALA A 21 -48.96 1.22 -8.87
CA ALA A 21 -50.00 2.12 -9.35
C ALA A 21 -49.51 3.12 -10.41
N TRP A 22 -49.27 2.71 -11.64
CA TRP A 22 -49.29 3.61 -12.82
C TRP A 22 -49.39 2.73 -14.05
N ALA A 23 -50.59 2.57 -14.51
CA ALA A 23 -50.92 2.13 -15.83
C ALA A 23 -51.91 3.12 -16.43
N GLU A 24 -51.62 3.49 -17.67
CA GLU A 24 -52.54 4.02 -18.69
C GLU A 24 -52.72 5.55 -18.71
N GLU A 25 -51.85 6.21 -19.51
CA GLU A 25 -52.31 7.25 -20.44
C GLU A 25 -51.52 7.22 -21.76
N ALA A 26 -52.18 7.21 -22.89
CA ALA A 26 -51.66 6.94 -24.20
C ALA A 26 -50.77 8.08 -24.71
N ALA A 27 -49.54 7.77 -25.14
CA ALA A 27 -48.63 8.68 -25.82
C ALA A 27 -48.87 8.65 -27.33
N GLY A 28 -49.03 9.80 -27.94
CA GLY A 28 -48.98 10.02 -29.39
C GLY A 28 -47.57 9.82 -29.94
N PRO A 29 -47.38 9.67 -31.27
CA PRO A 29 -46.11 9.26 -31.87
C PRO A 29 -45.04 10.34 -31.67
N ALA A 30 -43.96 9.96 -30.99
CA ALA A 30 -42.77 10.79 -30.82
C ALA A 30 -42.04 10.91 -32.17
N THR A 31 -41.78 12.14 -32.57
CA THR A 31 -40.88 12.50 -33.68
C THR A 31 -39.46 12.02 -33.29
N PRO A 32 -38.69 11.38 -34.20
CA PRO A 32 -37.33 11.01 -33.86
C PRO A 32 -36.48 12.26 -33.56
N ALA A 33 -35.94 12.33 -32.42
CA ALA A 33 -34.96 13.35 -32.08
C ALA A 33 -33.74 13.16 -32.99
N LEU A 34 -33.38 14.21 -33.70
CA LEU A 34 -32.13 14.28 -34.45
C LEU A 34 -30.99 14.10 -33.47
N GLN A 35 -30.24 13.03 -33.65
CA GLN A 35 -28.95 12.86 -32.98
C GLN A 35 -28.07 14.05 -33.39
N GLU A 36 -27.71 14.90 -32.43
CA GLU A 36 -26.63 15.85 -32.63
C GLU A 36 -25.35 15.10 -33.01
N PRO A 37 -24.52 15.63 -33.92
CA PRO A 37 -23.29 14.96 -34.30
C PRO A 37 -22.35 14.86 -33.12
N ALA A 38 -21.96 13.64 -32.76
CA ALA A 38 -21.03 13.30 -31.71
C ALA A 38 -19.56 13.68 -32.10
N ASP A 39 -19.30 14.94 -32.38
CA ASP A 39 -18.02 15.40 -32.94
C ASP A 39 -17.16 16.22 -31.97
N LYS A 40 -17.54 16.31 -30.70
CA LYS A 40 -16.67 16.89 -29.65
C LYS A 40 -16.57 15.90 -28.52
N LEU A 41 -15.32 15.47 -28.21
CA LEU A 41 -15.00 14.85 -26.91
C LEU A 41 -15.62 15.74 -25.83
N GLU A 42 -16.48 15.19 -25.00
CA GLU A 42 -17.21 15.90 -23.97
C GLU A 42 -16.21 16.63 -23.06
N GLN A 43 -16.31 17.96 -22.99
CA GLN A 43 -15.45 18.76 -22.12
C GLN A 43 -15.87 18.54 -20.67
N VAL A 44 -15.23 17.55 -20.03
CA VAL A 44 -15.47 17.22 -18.62
C VAL A 44 -14.81 18.28 -17.73
N VAL A 45 -15.58 18.97 -16.91
CA VAL A 45 -15.08 19.91 -15.89
C VAL A 45 -14.34 19.12 -14.82
N VAL A 46 -13.05 19.40 -14.61
CA VAL A 46 -12.16 18.64 -13.73
C VAL A 46 -11.62 19.42 -12.56
N THR A 47 -11.18 18.70 -11.52
CA THR A 47 -10.45 19.22 -10.36
C THR A 47 -8.98 19.50 -10.69
N GLY A 48 -8.36 20.35 -9.93
CA GLY A 48 -6.97 20.84 -10.08
C GLY A 48 -6.88 22.28 -9.63
N SER A 49 -8.06 22.89 -9.49
CA SER A 49 -8.36 24.22 -9.01
C SER A 49 -9.73 24.19 -8.33
N ARG A 50 -10.03 25.16 -7.46
CA ARG A 50 -11.38 25.40 -6.95
C ARG A 50 -12.25 26.16 -7.95
N ILE A 51 -11.65 26.67 -9.03
CA ILE A 51 -12.33 27.26 -10.19
C ILE A 51 -12.52 26.16 -11.23
N ALA A 52 -13.77 25.91 -11.65
CA ALA A 52 -14.16 24.81 -12.54
C ALA A 52 -13.58 24.96 -13.96
N ARG A 53 -13.00 23.87 -14.53
CA ARG A 53 -12.38 23.82 -15.87
C ARG A 53 -12.43 22.45 -16.50
N ALA A 54 -12.23 22.38 -17.81
CA ALA A 54 -11.99 21.11 -18.53
C ALA A 54 -10.55 20.59 -18.28
N GLY A 55 -10.36 19.25 -18.34
CA GLY A 55 -9.12 18.58 -17.91
C GLY A 55 -7.86 19.06 -18.63
N PHE A 56 -7.92 19.19 -19.95
CA PHE A 56 -6.77 19.69 -20.73
C PHE A 56 -6.59 21.21 -20.64
N GLU A 57 -7.55 21.94 -20.10
CA GLU A 57 -7.50 23.41 -19.91
C GLU A 57 -6.87 23.80 -18.57
N ALA A 58 -6.76 22.89 -17.64
CA ALA A 58 -6.18 23.14 -16.34
C ALA A 58 -4.67 23.48 -16.44
N PRO A 59 -4.15 24.43 -15.66
CA PRO A 59 -2.72 24.76 -15.62
C PRO A 59 -1.87 23.61 -15.07
N THR A 60 -2.43 22.78 -14.19
CA THR A 60 -1.80 21.56 -13.70
C THR A 60 -2.29 20.38 -14.53
N PRO A 61 -1.41 19.44 -14.95
CA PRO A 61 -1.82 18.26 -15.69
C PRO A 61 -2.87 17.45 -14.94
N VAL A 62 -3.95 17.07 -15.63
CA VAL A 62 -5.03 16.23 -15.09
C VAL A 62 -5.35 15.15 -16.11
N SER A 63 -5.20 13.89 -15.70
CA SER A 63 -5.67 12.74 -16.48
C SER A 63 -7.04 12.29 -15.97
N VAL A 64 -7.98 12.10 -16.88
CA VAL A 64 -9.35 11.66 -16.58
C VAL A 64 -9.50 10.19 -16.96
N ILE A 65 -9.97 9.39 -16.01
CA ILE A 65 -10.23 7.95 -16.18
C ILE A 65 -11.74 7.76 -16.00
N GLY A 66 -12.48 7.61 -17.08
CA GLY A 66 -13.92 7.36 -17.05
C GLY A 66 -14.30 5.98 -16.52
N SER A 67 -15.56 5.82 -16.12
CA SER A 67 -16.10 4.53 -15.63
C SER A 67 -16.06 3.43 -16.72
N GLU A 68 -16.16 3.80 -17.99
CA GLU A 68 -16.07 2.82 -19.09
C GLU A 68 -14.74 2.04 -19.06
N ARG A 69 -13.66 2.64 -18.53
CA ARG A 69 -12.38 1.95 -18.40
C ARG A 69 -12.42 0.82 -17.36
N LEU A 70 -13.29 0.90 -16.34
CA LEU A 70 -13.54 -0.22 -15.44
C LEU A 70 -14.18 -1.40 -16.19
N ASP A 71 -15.18 -1.12 -17.01
CA ASP A 71 -15.88 -2.13 -17.81
C ASP A 71 -14.96 -2.73 -18.87
N GLN A 72 -14.21 -1.88 -19.62
CA GLN A 72 -13.20 -2.28 -20.61
C GLN A 72 -12.07 -3.14 -20.05
N ARG A 73 -11.86 -3.11 -18.74
CA ARG A 73 -10.86 -3.91 -18.01
C ARG A 73 -11.48 -5.02 -17.16
N ALA A 74 -12.82 -5.12 -17.13
CA ALA A 74 -13.54 -5.97 -16.18
C ALA A 74 -12.93 -5.83 -14.76
N ALA A 75 -12.73 -4.58 -14.31
CA ALA A 75 -12.13 -4.29 -13.02
C ALA A 75 -13.21 -4.09 -11.96
N THR A 76 -13.20 -4.91 -10.91
CA THR A 76 -14.16 -4.81 -9.79
C THR A 76 -13.78 -3.72 -8.78
N ASN A 77 -12.54 -3.20 -8.85
CA ASN A 77 -12.06 -2.17 -7.95
C ASN A 77 -11.21 -1.12 -8.69
N ILE A 78 -11.55 0.14 -8.51
CA ILE A 78 -10.85 1.27 -9.13
C ILE A 78 -9.38 1.37 -8.68
N GLY A 79 -9.05 0.95 -7.45
CA GLY A 79 -7.68 0.98 -6.95
C GLY A 79 -6.73 0.03 -7.68
N ASP A 80 -7.21 -1.13 -8.13
CA ASP A 80 -6.41 -2.05 -8.94
C ASP A 80 -6.08 -1.41 -10.30
N LEU A 81 -7.09 -0.81 -10.96
CA LEU A 81 -6.92 -0.13 -12.24
C LEU A 81 -5.93 1.05 -12.13
N LEU A 82 -6.09 1.92 -11.12
CA LEU A 82 -5.24 3.09 -10.97
C LEU A 82 -3.79 2.72 -10.63
N ASN A 83 -3.57 1.70 -9.79
CA ASN A 83 -2.23 1.24 -9.41
C ASN A 83 -1.43 0.63 -10.58
N GLU A 84 -2.07 0.30 -11.70
CA GLU A 84 -1.42 -0.17 -12.93
C GLU A 84 -1.01 0.98 -13.87
N LEU A 85 -1.58 2.18 -13.72
CA LEU A 85 -1.26 3.32 -14.57
C LEU A 85 0.17 3.83 -14.34
N PRO A 86 0.83 4.33 -15.41
CA PRO A 86 2.25 4.73 -15.36
C PRO A 86 2.62 5.77 -14.31
N ALA A 87 1.70 6.69 -13.97
CA ALA A 87 1.94 7.71 -12.95
C ALA A 87 1.91 7.16 -11.51
N PHE A 88 1.45 5.92 -11.30
CA PHE A 88 1.34 5.30 -9.99
C PHE A 88 2.44 4.27 -9.75
N ARG A 89 2.79 4.11 -8.49
CA ARG A 89 3.65 3.06 -7.98
C ARG A 89 2.99 2.44 -6.76
N ALA A 90 2.32 1.33 -6.94
CA ALA A 90 1.63 0.64 -5.86
C ALA A 90 2.57 0.38 -4.66
N THR A 91 2.12 0.74 -3.47
CA THR A 91 2.81 0.45 -2.20
C THR A 91 2.06 -0.57 -1.37
N GLN A 92 0.74 -0.69 -1.58
CA GLN A 92 -0.09 -1.69 -0.95
C GLN A 92 -1.21 -2.17 -1.89
N THR A 93 -1.27 -3.49 -2.08
CA THR A 93 -2.30 -4.24 -2.80
C THR A 93 -2.53 -5.57 -2.07
N PRO A 94 -3.53 -6.38 -2.42
CA PRO A 94 -3.69 -7.73 -1.86
C PRO A 94 -2.47 -8.64 -2.10
N ALA A 95 -1.64 -8.36 -3.12
CA ALA A 95 -0.40 -9.08 -3.41
C ALA A 95 0.83 -8.55 -2.65
N SER A 96 0.67 -7.46 -1.88
CA SER A 96 1.72 -7.00 -0.99
C SER A 96 1.65 -7.75 0.34
N GLY A 97 2.80 -8.07 0.93
CA GLY A 97 2.83 -8.31 2.37
C GLY A 97 2.27 -7.11 3.10
N GLY A 98 1.69 -7.29 4.27
CA GLY A 98 1.09 -6.20 5.03
C GLY A 98 2.07 -5.04 5.21
N LEU A 99 1.56 -3.84 5.25
CA LEU A 99 2.33 -2.71 5.76
C LEU A 99 2.65 -3.03 7.22
N GLY A 100 3.90 -3.44 7.46
CA GLY A 100 4.38 -3.70 8.80
C GLY A 100 4.36 -2.40 9.61
N THR A 101 3.43 -2.31 10.52
CA THR A 101 3.36 -1.20 11.48
C THR A 101 4.04 -1.54 12.80
N GLY A 102 4.73 -2.68 12.88
CA GLY A 102 5.22 -3.22 14.16
C GLY A 102 4.11 -3.70 15.09
N THR A 103 2.85 -3.62 14.69
CA THR A 103 1.67 -3.78 15.53
C THR A 103 0.50 -4.36 14.74
N GLY A 104 0.65 -5.53 14.15
CA GLY A 104 -0.41 -6.13 13.34
C GLY A 104 -0.52 -5.52 11.93
N GLY A 105 -0.33 -6.33 10.89
CA GLY A 105 -0.33 -5.85 9.51
C GLY A 105 -1.73 -5.48 9.03
N TYR A 106 -1.85 -4.38 8.30
CA TYR A 106 -3.00 -4.09 7.48
C TYR A 106 -2.84 -4.80 6.13
N PHE A 107 -3.65 -5.80 5.86
CA PHE A 107 -3.58 -6.65 4.67
C PHE A 107 -4.76 -6.40 3.74
N GLY A 108 -4.62 -6.74 2.46
CA GLY A 108 -5.68 -6.67 1.46
C GLY A 108 -6.08 -5.26 1.02
N GLY A 109 -5.46 -4.20 1.58
CA GLY A 109 -5.75 -2.82 1.21
C GLY A 109 -5.29 -2.48 -0.20
N ARG A 110 -5.95 -1.48 -0.82
CA ARG A 110 -5.61 -0.91 -2.12
C ARG A 110 -5.36 0.59 -1.94
N VAL A 111 -4.10 0.95 -1.77
CA VAL A 111 -3.67 2.33 -1.48
C VAL A 111 -2.98 2.91 -2.70
N LEU A 112 -3.25 4.19 -2.99
CA LEU A 112 -2.69 4.88 -4.14
C LEU A 112 -1.40 5.62 -3.77
N ASP A 113 -0.39 5.53 -4.65
CA ASP A 113 0.88 6.24 -4.51
C ASP A 113 1.31 6.83 -5.84
N LEU A 114 1.14 8.13 -5.99
CA LEU A 114 1.58 8.87 -7.17
C LEU A 114 3.11 9.00 -7.17
N ARG A 115 3.74 8.61 -8.29
CA ARG A 115 5.17 8.80 -8.58
C ARG A 115 6.13 8.10 -7.61
N GLY A 116 5.63 7.18 -6.77
CA GLY A 116 6.45 6.46 -5.80
C GLY A 116 7.02 7.34 -4.68
N LEU A 117 6.39 8.47 -4.40
CA LEU A 117 6.78 9.38 -3.33
C LEU A 117 6.26 8.96 -1.95
N GLY A 118 5.45 7.89 -1.91
CA GLY A 118 4.77 7.38 -0.72
C GLY A 118 3.31 7.80 -0.65
N SER A 119 2.43 6.87 -0.34
CA SER A 119 0.98 7.04 -0.34
C SER A 119 0.46 8.17 0.56
N VAL A 120 1.19 8.51 1.61
CA VAL A 120 0.86 9.64 2.51
C VAL A 120 1.02 11.02 1.84
N ARG A 121 1.60 11.09 0.63
CA ARG A 121 1.77 12.30 -0.18
C ARG A 121 0.81 12.39 -1.36
N THR A 122 -0.12 11.43 -1.47
CA THR A 122 -1.19 11.39 -2.46
C THR A 122 -2.52 11.67 -1.78
N LEU A 123 -3.12 12.81 -2.06
CA LEU A 123 -4.42 13.16 -1.47
C LEU A 123 -5.56 12.49 -2.22
N VAL A 124 -6.43 11.79 -1.50
CA VAL A 124 -7.63 11.15 -2.06
C VAL A 124 -8.88 11.94 -1.68
N LEU A 125 -9.67 12.28 -2.68
CA LEU A 125 -10.94 12.99 -2.56
C LEU A 125 -12.09 12.15 -3.12
N VAL A 126 -13.30 12.41 -2.65
CA VAL A 126 -14.57 11.98 -3.27
C VAL A 126 -15.45 13.21 -3.45
N ASP A 127 -15.83 13.50 -4.68
CA ASP A 127 -16.59 14.71 -5.07
C ASP A 127 -15.95 16.00 -4.50
N GLY A 128 -14.62 16.12 -4.62
CA GLY A 128 -13.86 17.27 -4.18
C GLY A 128 -13.68 17.43 -2.65
N LYS A 129 -14.17 16.48 -1.85
CA LYS A 129 -14.05 16.48 -0.38
C LYS A 129 -13.05 15.40 0.06
N ARG A 130 -12.22 15.70 1.07
CA ARG A 130 -11.28 14.70 1.63
C ARG A 130 -12.02 13.43 2.02
N PHE A 131 -11.42 12.27 1.70
CA PHE A 131 -11.95 11.01 2.18
C PHE A 131 -11.31 10.66 3.53
N THR A 132 -12.12 10.16 4.45
CA THR A 132 -11.65 9.80 5.79
C THR A 132 -10.53 8.76 5.74
N PRO A 133 -9.39 8.97 6.44
CA PRO A 133 -8.33 7.99 6.52
C PRO A 133 -8.84 6.63 7.00
N SER A 134 -8.51 5.59 6.26
CA SER A 134 -9.02 4.24 6.48
C SER A 134 -7.93 3.19 6.67
N THR A 135 -6.68 3.61 6.84
CA THR A 135 -5.56 2.74 7.19
C THR A 135 -4.86 3.20 8.48
N PRO A 136 -4.12 2.32 9.15
CA PRO A 136 -3.31 2.70 10.32
C PRO A 136 -2.25 3.77 10.04
N GLN A 137 -1.84 3.94 8.75
CA GLN A 137 -0.88 4.95 8.31
C GLN A 137 -1.55 6.28 7.93
N ALA A 138 -2.84 6.44 8.21
CA ALA A 138 -3.64 7.61 7.85
C ALA A 138 -3.74 7.86 6.33
N THR A 139 -3.69 6.80 5.52
CA THR A 139 -3.98 6.84 4.07
C THR A 139 -5.39 6.35 3.78
N VAL A 140 -5.84 6.51 2.56
CA VAL A 140 -7.17 6.04 2.11
C VAL A 140 -7.03 4.70 1.39
N ASP A 141 -7.81 3.73 1.83
CA ASP A 141 -8.02 2.47 1.12
C ASP A 141 -9.20 2.61 0.15
N THR A 142 -8.94 2.48 -1.14
CA THR A 142 -9.97 2.58 -2.19
C THR A 142 -11.03 1.47 -2.10
N ASN A 143 -10.79 0.40 -1.36
CA ASN A 143 -11.80 -0.60 -1.02
C ASN A 143 -13.06 -0.03 -0.35
N MET A 144 -12.95 1.15 0.26
CA MET A 144 -14.03 1.83 0.96
C MET A 144 -14.91 2.70 0.04
N ILE A 145 -14.55 2.82 -1.26
CA ILE A 145 -15.24 3.66 -2.24
C ILE A 145 -16.05 2.77 -3.18
N PRO A 146 -17.35 3.06 -3.41
CA PRO A 146 -18.19 2.23 -4.30
C PRO A 146 -17.81 2.44 -5.77
N SER A 147 -17.23 1.41 -6.41
CA SER A 147 -16.78 1.46 -7.81
C SER A 147 -17.94 1.51 -8.79
N ILE A 148 -19.10 0.89 -8.50
CA ILE A 148 -20.28 0.89 -9.39
C ILE A 148 -20.88 2.29 -9.57
N LEU A 149 -20.71 3.19 -8.61
CA LEU A 149 -21.17 4.58 -8.72
C LEU A 149 -20.12 5.52 -9.29
N LEU A 150 -18.93 5.03 -9.64
CA LEU A 150 -17.91 5.89 -10.22
C LEU A 150 -18.38 6.39 -11.59
N GLU A 151 -18.33 7.69 -11.81
CA GLU A 151 -18.44 8.35 -13.11
C GLU A 151 -17.04 8.48 -13.71
N ARG A 152 -16.09 8.97 -12.94
CA ARG A 152 -14.67 9.10 -13.33
C ARG A 152 -13.75 9.27 -12.13
N ALA A 153 -12.47 8.99 -12.33
CA ALA A 153 -11.39 9.38 -11.43
C ALA A 153 -10.53 10.45 -12.13
N GLU A 154 -10.27 11.54 -11.44
CA GLU A 154 -9.44 12.66 -11.89
C GLU A 154 -8.11 12.60 -11.17
N VAL A 155 -7.01 12.44 -11.91
CA VAL A 155 -5.66 12.31 -11.39
C VAL A 155 -4.89 13.60 -11.70
N VAL A 156 -4.72 14.43 -10.70
CA VAL A 156 -3.93 15.69 -10.78
C VAL A 156 -2.49 15.36 -10.45
N THR A 157 -1.60 15.45 -11.43
CA THR A 157 -0.18 15.08 -11.29
C THR A 157 0.71 16.31 -11.07
N GLY A 158 0.72 16.84 -9.87
CA GLY A 158 1.55 18.00 -9.48
C GLY A 158 1.07 18.59 -8.17
N GLY A 159 1.85 19.51 -7.61
CA GLY A 159 1.53 20.15 -6.35
C GLY A 159 0.17 20.84 -6.35
N ALA A 160 -0.68 20.48 -5.40
CA ALA A 160 -2.03 21.01 -5.26
C ALA A 160 -2.37 21.42 -3.82
N SER A 161 -1.37 21.56 -2.95
CA SER A 161 -1.59 21.92 -1.54
C SER A 161 -2.17 23.31 -1.36
N ALA A 162 -1.95 24.24 -2.28
CA ALA A 162 -2.56 25.59 -2.23
C ALA A 162 -4.10 25.51 -2.39
N ALA A 163 -4.61 24.61 -3.25
CA ALA A 163 -6.04 24.41 -3.47
C ALA A 163 -6.69 23.46 -2.44
N TYR A 164 -6.01 22.37 -2.05
CA TYR A 164 -6.60 21.26 -1.29
C TYR A 164 -5.97 21.01 0.10
N GLY A 165 -4.97 21.78 0.50
CA GLY A 165 -4.30 21.66 1.80
C GLY A 165 -3.22 20.56 1.82
N SER A 166 -2.85 20.13 3.03
CA SER A 166 -1.81 19.10 3.26
C SER A 166 -2.05 17.82 2.47
N ASP A 167 -0.96 17.07 2.21
CA ASP A 167 -0.91 15.74 1.62
C ASP A 167 -1.00 15.72 0.07
N ALA A 168 -1.36 16.83 -0.57
CA ALA A 168 -1.37 16.98 -2.02
C ALA A 168 0.01 17.38 -2.60
N VAL A 169 1.07 16.67 -2.19
CA VAL A 169 2.47 16.91 -2.61
C VAL A 169 2.77 16.22 -3.93
N ALA A 170 2.52 14.92 -4.02
CA ALA A 170 2.65 14.15 -5.26
C ALA A 170 1.52 14.45 -6.24
N GLY A 171 0.34 14.80 -5.71
CA GLY A 171 -0.86 15.12 -6.45
C GLY A 171 -2.14 14.76 -5.70
N VAL A 172 -3.24 14.75 -6.46
CA VAL A 172 -4.59 14.47 -5.96
C VAL A 172 -5.25 13.42 -6.84
N VAL A 173 -5.96 12.49 -6.23
CA VAL A 173 -6.90 11.59 -6.91
C VAL A 173 -8.30 11.89 -6.41
N ASN A 174 -9.16 12.39 -7.28
CA ASN A 174 -10.54 12.72 -6.96
C ASN A 174 -11.50 11.77 -7.66
N PHE A 175 -12.25 11.01 -6.89
CA PHE A 175 -13.30 10.13 -7.37
C PHE A 175 -14.61 10.91 -7.48
N ILE A 176 -15.13 11.06 -8.68
CA ILE A 176 -16.43 11.66 -8.96
C ILE A 176 -17.45 10.54 -9.06
N LEU A 177 -18.45 10.58 -8.21
CA LEU A 177 -19.54 9.61 -8.20
C LEU A 177 -20.72 10.13 -9.04
N ASP A 178 -21.32 9.22 -9.81
CA ASP A 178 -22.52 9.51 -10.59
C ASP A 178 -23.62 10.11 -9.70
N GLU A 179 -24.02 11.33 -10.01
CA GLU A 179 -25.05 12.07 -9.28
C GLU A 179 -26.39 12.15 -10.05
N HIS A 180 -26.43 11.51 -11.21
CA HIS A 180 -27.57 11.56 -12.14
C HIS A 180 -28.16 10.17 -12.44
N LEU A 181 -27.61 9.10 -11.82
CA LEU A 181 -28.12 7.74 -12.01
C LEU A 181 -29.64 7.70 -11.81
N ASN A 182 -30.36 7.36 -12.86
CA ASN A 182 -31.80 7.13 -12.83
C ASN A 182 -32.08 5.71 -13.37
N GLY A 183 -32.93 4.94 -12.70
CA GLY A 183 -33.10 3.53 -12.96
C GLY A 183 -32.16 2.64 -12.15
N LEU A 184 -31.76 1.51 -12.72
CA LEU A 184 -30.98 0.47 -12.05
C LEU A 184 -29.79 0.06 -12.90
N LYS A 185 -28.60 -0.11 -12.28
CA LYS A 185 -27.48 -0.84 -12.89
C LYS A 185 -26.93 -1.90 -11.95
N SER A 186 -26.48 -3.02 -12.50
CA SER A 186 -25.90 -4.09 -11.73
C SER A 186 -24.78 -4.79 -12.49
N ASN A 187 -23.84 -5.38 -11.75
CA ASN A 187 -22.80 -6.24 -12.29
C ASN A 187 -22.65 -7.49 -11.42
N ILE A 188 -22.53 -8.66 -12.07
CA ILE A 188 -22.16 -9.92 -11.41
C ILE A 188 -20.97 -10.51 -12.17
N GLU A 189 -19.90 -10.82 -11.48
CA GLU A 189 -18.66 -11.33 -12.05
C GLU A 189 -18.15 -12.55 -11.30
N TYR A 190 -17.62 -13.51 -12.04
CA TYR A 190 -16.80 -14.62 -11.55
C TYR A 190 -15.47 -14.61 -12.29
N GLY A 191 -14.37 -14.76 -11.53
CA GLY A 191 -13.02 -14.90 -12.06
C GLY A 191 -12.27 -16.05 -11.42
N GLU A 192 -11.33 -16.65 -12.17
CA GLU A 192 -10.47 -17.74 -11.70
C GLU A 192 -9.18 -17.78 -12.51
N SER A 193 -8.04 -18.01 -11.85
CA SER A 193 -6.77 -18.19 -12.56
C SER A 193 -6.73 -19.51 -13.34
N GLN A 194 -5.87 -19.60 -14.35
CA GLN A 194 -5.61 -20.86 -15.06
C GLN A 194 -5.19 -21.99 -14.11
N ARG A 195 -4.65 -21.64 -12.94
CA ARG A 195 -4.17 -22.58 -11.92
C ARG A 195 -5.23 -22.94 -10.88
N GLN A 196 -6.51 -22.54 -11.14
CA GLN A 196 -7.70 -22.83 -10.32
C GLN A 196 -7.66 -22.21 -8.90
N ASP A 197 -6.89 -21.14 -8.74
CA ASP A 197 -6.86 -20.28 -7.56
C ASP A 197 -7.28 -18.85 -7.90
N ASN A 198 -7.08 -17.88 -6.97
CA ASN A 198 -7.50 -16.47 -7.13
C ASN A 198 -8.97 -16.34 -7.55
N LYS A 199 -9.84 -17.22 -7.01
CA LYS A 199 -11.25 -17.21 -7.32
C LYS A 199 -11.88 -15.92 -6.82
N THR A 200 -12.38 -15.11 -7.74
CA THR A 200 -13.05 -13.84 -7.45
C THR A 200 -14.54 -13.99 -7.70
N LYS A 201 -15.35 -13.52 -6.78
CA LYS A 201 -16.81 -13.41 -6.90
C LYS A 201 -17.19 -11.99 -6.55
N ALA A 202 -17.78 -11.27 -7.49
CA ALA A 202 -18.23 -9.92 -7.27
C ALA A 202 -19.69 -9.76 -7.68
N ALA A 203 -20.41 -8.98 -6.90
CA ALA A 203 -21.78 -8.57 -7.22
C ALA A 203 -21.99 -7.13 -6.75
N SER A 204 -22.54 -6.30 -7.62
CA SER A 204 -22.84 -4.92 -7.32
C SER A 204 -24.17 -4.51 -7.92
N ILE A 205 -24.88 -3.63 -7.23
CA ILE A 205 -26.15 -3.05 -7.64
C ILE A 205 -26.20 -1.59 -7.23
N ALA A 206 -26.63 -0.73 -8.12
CA ALA A 206 -26.90 0.68 -7.84
C ALA A 206 -28.20 1.10 -8.49
N GLY A 207 -28.95 1.98 -7.83
CA GLY A 207 -30.18 2.53 -8.37
C GLY A 207 -30.38 3.97 -7.97
N GLY A 208 -31.10 4.71 -8.80
CA GLY A 208 -31.43 6.10 -8.57
C GLY A 208 -32.87 6.42 -9.02
N THR A 209 -33.47 7.39 -8.36
CA THR A 209 -34.83 7.84 -8.72
C THR A 209 -35.08 9.26 -8.27
N ASP A 210 -35.88 9.97 -9.03
CA ASP A 210 -36.38 11.27 -8.67
C ASP A 210 -37.53 11.17 -7.64
N LEU A 211 -37.54 12.10 -6.70
CA LEU A 211 -38.49 12.21 -5.64
C LEU A 211 -39.19 13.56 -5.70
N TRP A 212 -40.42 13.62 -5.23
CA TRP A 212 -41.19 14.86 -5.05
C TRP A 212 -41.28 15.72 -6.31
N GLY A 213 -41.52 15.10 -7.48
CA GLY A 213 -41.63 15.80 -8.78
C GLY A 213 -40.33 16.44 -9.24
N GLY A 214 -39.17 15.79 -9.02
CA GLY A 214 -37.86 16.27 -9.45
C GLY A 214 -37.19 17.23 -8.45
N ARG A 215 -37.82 17.53 -7.31
CA ARG A 215 -37.21 18.37 -6.26
C ARG A 215 -36.22 17.59 -5.40
N GLY A 216 -36.28 16.29 -5.38
CA GLY A 216 -35.33 15.41 -4.75
C GLY A 216 -34.79 14.37 -5.71
N HIS A 217 -33.59 13.84 -5.47
CA HIS A 217 -33.01 12.71 -6.16
C HIS A 217 -32.33 11.81 -5.16
N LEU A 218 -32.62 10.51 -5.19
CA LEU A 218 -32.06 9.51 -4.30
C LEU A 218 -31.25 8.49 -5.09
N ILE A 219 -30.03 8.23 -4.68
CA ILE A 219 -29.16 7.18 -5.22
C ILE A 219 -28.77 6.24 -4.10
N GLY A 220 -28.70 4.94 -4.39
CA GLY A 220 -28.19 3.91 -3.49
C GLY A 220 -27.34 2.88 -4.22
N ALA A 221 -26.35 2.32 -3.55
CA ALA A 221 -25.52 1.25 -4.09
C ALA A 221 -25.08 0.28 -3.01
N VAL A 222 -24.90 -0.98 -3.41
CA VAL A 222 -24.32 -2.06 -2.60
C VAL A 222 -23.36 -2.86 -3.48
N GLU A 223 -22.17 -3.14 -2.95
CA GLU A 223 -21.17 -4.00 -3.60
C GLU A 223 -20.68 -5.06 -2.64
N TYR A 224 -20.39 -6.23 -3.17
CA TYR A 224 -19.71 -7.33 -2.50
C TYR A 224 -18.64 -7.91 -3.40
N GLU A 225 -17.45 -8.19 -2.84
CA GLU A 225 -16.36 -8.89 -3.51
C GLU A 225 -15.73 -9.87 -2.53
N ASN A 226 -15.53 -11.11 -2.98
CA ASN A 226 -14.73 -12.12 -2.31
C ASN A 226 -13.60 -12.54 -3.26
N ASN A 227 -12.36 -12.41 -2.82
CA ASN A 227 -11.18 -12.89 -3.52
C ASN A 227 -10.53 -13.99 -2.68
N GLY A 228 -10.42 -15.19 -3.25
CA GLY A 228 -9.83 -16.37 -2.59
C GLY A 228 -8.31 -16.32 -2.48
N GLY A 229 -7.65 -15.33 -3.10
CA GLY A 229 -6.21 -15.15 -3.09
C GLY A 229 -5.42 -16.23 -3.83
N VAL A 230 -4.10 -16.15 -3.72
CA VAL A 230 -3.15 -17.15 -4.24
C VAL A 230 -2.35 -17.67 -3.08
N GLY A 231 -2.19 -19.00 -3.00
CA GLY A 231 -1.45 -19.67 -1.95
C GLY A 231 0.03 -19.25 -1.85
N THR A 232 0.84 -20.09 -1.22
CA THR A 232 2.26 -19.79 -0.95
C THR A 232 3.12 -19.84 -2.21
N CYS A 233 4.38 -19.49 -2.10
CA CYS A 233 5.36 -19.56 -3.22
C CYS A 233 5.40 -20.93 -3.92
N THR A 234 5.10 -22.00 -3.25
CA THR A 234 5.13 -23.37 -3.80
C THR A 234 4.13 -23.62 -4.93
N VAL A 235 3.04 -22.82 -5.01
CA VAL A 235 2.01 -22.94 -6.06
C VAL A 235 2.36 -22.18 -7.35
N ARG A 236 3.52 -21.49 -7.41
CA ARG A 236 4.01 -20.78 -8.60
C ARG A 236 5.45 -21.15 -8.89
N GLN A 237 5.70 -21.71 -10.08
CA GLN A 237 7.05 -22.15 -10.45
C GLN A 237 8.11 -21.04 -10.37
N TRP A 238 7.76 -19.82 -10.74
CA TRP A 238 8.66 -18.66 -10.67
C TRP A 238 9.04 -18.29 -9.23
N CYS A 239 8.21 -18.63 -8.23
CA CYS A 239 8.41 -18.33 -6.82
C CYS A 239 9.05 -19.51 -6.04
N ALA A 240 8.74 -20.75 -6.40
CA ALA A 240 9.12 -21.95 -5.66
C ALA A 240 10.64 -22.18 -5.52
N GLU A 241 11.46 -21.58 -6.39
CA GLU A 241 12.93 -21.63 -6.30
C GLU A 241 13.50 -20.71 -5.22
N GLU A 242 12.68 -19.83 -4.64
CA GLU A 242 13.05 -18.88 -3.59
C GLU A 242 14.38 -18.15 -3.81
N TRP A 243 14.38 -17.18 -4.71
CA TRP A 243 15.54 -16.35 -4.96
C TRP A 243 15.74 -15.34 -3.83
N LEU A 244 16.91 -15.38 -3.18
CA LEU A 244 17.31 -14.44 -2.14
C LEU A 244 18.71 -13.87 -2.43
N ASN A 245 19.11 -12.87 -1.63
CA ASN A 245 20.47 -12.34 -1.66
C ASN A 245 21.33 -13.05 -0.62
N PHE A 246 22.30 -13.87 -1.07
CA PHE A 246 23.32 -14.47 -0.22
C PHE A 246 24.50 -13.51 -0.06
N GLY A 247 24.71 -13.00 1.17
CA GLY A 247 25.86 -12.18 1.51
C GLY A 247 27.15 -12.99 1.62
N ASN A 248 28.19 -12.67 0.82
CA ASN A 248 29.51 -13.28 0.97
C ASN A 248 30.21 -12.67 2.21
N PRO A 249 30.55 -13.47 3.24
CA PRO A 249 31.14 -12.93 4.48
C PRO A 249 32.55 -12.37 4.31
N VAL A 250 33.26 -12.80 3.25
CA VAL A 250 34.62 -12.36 2.95
C VAL A 250 34.67 -11.84 1.50
N LEU A 251 34.93 -10.55 1.35
CA LEU A 251 34.96 -9.88 0.06
C LEU A 251 35.90 -10.58 -0.94
N GLY A 252 35.38 -10.88 -2.12
CA GLY A 252 36.11 -11.58 -3.20
C GLY A 252 36.47 -13.03 -2.92
N SER A 253 36.17 -13.57 -1.76
CA SER A 253 36.47 -14.95 -1.43
C SER A 253 35.67 -15.91 -2.30
N GLY A 254 36.33 -17.00 -2.73
CA GLY A 254 35.68 -18.01 -3.60
C GLY A 254 35.33 -17.49 -4.99
N GLY A 255 35.85 -16.33 -5.41
CA GLY A 255 35.50 -15.72 -6.69
C GLY A 255 34.05 -15.13 -6.69
N LEU A 256 33.46 -14.91 -5.53
CA LEU A 256 32.11 -14.38 -5.37
C LEU A 256 32.10 -12.92 -4.93
N PRO A 257 31.20 -12.08 -5.48
CA PRO A 257 31.01 -10.72 -5.00
C PRO A 257 30.35 -10.69 -3.60
N SER A 258 30.22 -9.48 -3.05
CA SER A 258 29.60 -9.29 -1.74
C SER A 258 28.14 -9.76 -1.68
N ASN A 259 27.40 -9.53 -2.76
CA ASN A 259 25.98 -9.84 -2.87
C ASN A 259 25.74 -10.88 -3.98
N ASN A 260 25.11 -11.98 -3.64
CA ASN A 260 24.86 -13.07 -4.60
C ASN A 260 23.37 -13.38 -4.65
N ILE A 261 22.74 -13.01 -5.74
CA ILE A 261 21.32 -13.31 -6.01
C ILE A 261 21.28 -14.74 -6.56
N LEU A 262 20.77 -15.67 -5.74
CA LEU A 262 20.81 -17.09 -5.99
C LEU A 262 19.45 -17.73 -5.60
N PRO A 263 19.08 -18.86 -6.26
CA PRO A 263 17.95 -19.68 -5.84
C PRO A 263 18.32 -20.59 -4.66
N HIS A 264 17.29 -21.16 -4.02
CA HIS A 264 17.41 -22.17 -2.97
C HIS A 264 18.27 -21.73 -1.78
N ILE A 265 18.18 -20.45 -1.41
CA ILE A 265 18.85 -19.95 -0.20
C ILE A 265 18.01 -20.32 1.01
N ARG A 266 18.66 -20.97 1.99
CA ARG A 266 18.04 -21.50 3.21
C ARG A 266 18.82 -21.07 4.44
N PRO A 267 18.18 -20.99 5.63
CA PRO A 267 18.92 -20.74 6.87
C PRO A 267 19.96 -21.82 7.16
N SER A 268 21.15 -21.41 7.57
CA SER A 268 22.24 -22.34 7.97
C SER A 268 22.18 -22.70 9.44
N THR A 269 21.34 -22.00 10.23
CA THR A 269 21.29 -22.10 11.70
C THR A 269 19.95 -22.54 12.26
N ILE A 270 19.01 -22.96 11.39
CA ILE A 270 17.63 -23.34 11.75
C ILE A 270 17.26 -24.61 10.98
N SER A 271 16.54 -25.51 11.64
CA SER A 271 15.91 -26.65 10.99
C SER A 271 14.54 -26.93 11.63
N PRO A 272 13.59 -27.58 10.93
CA PRO A 272 12.31 -28.00 11.52
C PRO A 272 12.45 -28.91 12.73
N PHE A 273 13.56 -29.64 12.79
CA PHE A 273 13.81 -30.62 13.84
C PHE A 273 14.80 -30.14 14.91
N GLY A 274 15.32 -28.91 14.74
CA GLY A 274 16.37 -28.32 15.57
C GLY A 274 17.77 -28.58 15.06
N VAL A 275 18.68 -27.63 15.16
CA VAL A 275 20.12 -27.75 14.88
C VAL A 275 20.91 -27.03 15.97
N ILE A 276 21.96 -27.65 16.51
CA ILE A 276 22.77 -27.06 17.55
C ILE A 276 23.83 -26.14 16.91
N ASN A 277 23.81 -24.86 17.30
CA ASN A 277 24.67 -23.81 16.72
C ASN A 277 25.88 -23.47 17.56
N SER A 278 25.78 -23.55 18.90
CA SER A 278 26.85 -23.21 19.83
C SER A 278 26.60 -23.84 21.19
N SER A 279 27.64 -23.83 22.05
CA SER A 279 27.50 -24.24 23.45
C SER A 279 28.28 -23.32 24.41
N VAL A 280 27.94 -23.36 25.69
CA VAL A 280 28.59 -22.57 26.73
C VAL A 280 29.24 -23.53 27.73
N ALA A 281 30.52 -23.35 27.94
CA ALA A 281 31.32 -24.08 28.95
C ALA A 281 32.17 -23.10 29.74
N GLY A 282 32.17 -23.19 31.08
CA GLY A 282 32.91 -22.27 31.94
C GLY A 282 32.57 -20.79 31.73
N GLY A 283 31.29 -20.50 31.34
CA GLY A 283 30.80 -19.14 31.04
C GLY A 283 31.21 -18.55 29.68
N LYS A 284 31.89 -19.33 28.85
CA LYS A 284 32.33 -18.88 27.51
C LYS A 284 31.55 -19.62 26.41
N SER A 285 31.04 -18.87 25.40
CA SER A 285 30.42 -19.43 24.20
C SER A 285 31.48 -19.87 23.21
N SER A 286 31.30 -21.07 22.63
CA SER A 286 32.23 -21.66 21.66
C SER A 286 31.82 -21.40 20.20
N GLY A 287 30.64 -20.86 19.94
CA GLY A 287 30.13 -20.64 18.56
C GLY A 287 30.25 -21.89 17.69
N ALA A 288 30.70 -21.72 16.44
CA ALA A 288 30.88 -22.81 15.48
C ALA A 288 32.01 -23.79 15.86
N THR A 289 32.83 -23.50 16.85
CA THR A 289 33.86 -24.44 17.38
C THR A 289 33.33 -25.35 18.48
N SER A 290 32.04 -25.28 18.82
CA SER A 290 31.37 -26.18 19.75
C SER A 290 31.44 -27.60 19.29
N PRO A 291 31.77 -28.58 20.15
CA PRO A 291 31.72 -30.01 19.83
C PRO A 291 30.28 -30.50 19.52
N LEU A 292 29.26 -29.70 19.87
CA LEU A 292 27.86 -29.97 19.52
C LEU A 292 27.41 -29.31 18.22
N HIS A 293 28.25 -28.44 17.61
CA HIS A 293 27.85 -27.67 16.43
C HIS A 293 27.53 -28.59 15.24
N GLY A 294 26.40 -28.32 14.56
CA GLY A 294 25.96 -29.08 13.39
C GLY A 294 25.34 -30.44 13.73
N ILE A 295 24.98 -30.71 14.98
CA ILE A 295 24.11 -31.84 15.31
C ILE A 295 22.65 -31.39 15.11
N THR A 296 21.91 -32.13 14.29
CA THR A 296 20.46 -31.96 14.07
C THR A 296 19.74 -33.28 14.43
N PHE A 297 18.41 -33.30 14.24
CA PHE A 297 17.58 -34.40 14.67
C PHE A 297 16.75 -34.93 13.51
N ASN A 298 16.33 -36.20 13.60
CA ASN A 298 15.29 -36.76 12.79
C ASN A 298 13.90 -36.37 13.35
N PRO A 299 12.80 -36.59 12.62
CA PRO A 299 11.45 -36.35 13.14
C PRO A 299 11.15 -37.02 14.49
N ASP A 300 11.75 -38.21 14.75
CA ASP A 300 11.62 -38.96 16.01
C ASP A 300 12.53 -38.47 17.14
N GLY A 301 13.33 -37.39 16.90
CA GLY A 301 14.26 -36.80 17.84
C GLY A 301 15.64 -37.48 17.89
N THR A 302 15.93 -38.50 17.09
CA THR A 302 17.26 -39.14 17.07
C THR A 302 18.31 -38.20 16.43
N PRO A 303 19.51 -38.04 17.03
CA PRO A 303 20.52 -37.11 16.54
C PRO A 303 21.24 -37.64 15.28
N ARG A 304 21.54 -36.69 14.36
CA ARG A 304 22.31 -36.90 13.15
C ARG A 304 23.10 -35.66 12.75
N PRO A 305 24.09 -35.77 11.83
CA PRO A 305 24.76 -34.57 11.30
C PRO A 305 23.76 -33.69 10.48
N PHE A 306 23.93 -32.40 10.56
CA PHE A 306 23.18 -31.41 9.74
C PHE A 306 23.77 -31.29 8.34
N GLY A 307 22.95 -31.40 7.32
CA GLY A 307 23.36 -31.32 5.91
C GLY A 307 23.49 -29.84 5.46
N TYR A 308 24.68 -29.28 5.61
CA TYR A 308 24.97 -27.95 5.08
C TYR A 308 24.96 -27.91 3.56
N GLY A 309 24.57 -26.74 3.00
CA GLY A 309 24.64 -26.49 1.57
C GLY A 309 26.03 -26.16 1.05
N SER A 310 26.12 -25.76 -0.22
CA SER A 310 27.38 -25.51 -0.92
C SER A 310 28.10 -24.22 -0.50
N LEU A 311 27.34 -23.20 -0.15
CA LEU A 311 27.83 -21.92 0.36
C LEU A 311 27.17 -21.69 1.72
N VAL A 312 27.96 -21.35 2.73
CA VAL A 312 27.45 -21.17 4.09
C VAL A 312 27.99 -19.88 4.68
N ASN A 313 27.12 -19.04 5.24
CA ASN A 313 27.50 -17.94 6.10
C ASN A 313 26.80 -18.07 7.47
N SER A 314 26.90 -17.06 8.34
CA SER A 314 26.36 -17.10 9.70
C SER A 314 24.82 -17.18 9.79
N LEU A 315 24.11 -16.94 8.69
CA LEU A 315 22.64 -16.87 8.66
C LEU A 315 22.04 -17.80 7.59
N PHE A 316 22.71 -17.93 6.43
CA PHE A 316 22.17 -18.59 5.25
C PHE A 316 23.16 -19.57 4.62
N MET A 317 22.63 -20.46 3.81
CA MET A 317 23.35 -21.36 2.94
C MET A 317 22.62 -21.51 1.61
N VAL A 318 23.31 -22.00 0.59
CA VAL A 318 22.73 -22.35 -0.71
C VAL A 318 22.50 -23.85 -0.79
N GLY A 319 21.25 -24.28 -0.93
CA GLY A 319 20.87 -25.68 -0.77
C GLY A 319 20.97 -26.14 0.69
N GLY A 320 21.22 -27.40 0.92
CA GLY A 320 21.23 -28.01 2.25
C GLY A 320 19.82 -28.31 2.77
N GLU A 321 19.71 -28.67 4.04
CA GLU A 321 18.46 -29.11 4.67
C GLU A 321 17.80 -28.13 5.64
N GLY A 322 18.23 -26.86 5.66
CA GLY A 322 17.54 -25.83 6.44
C GLY A 322 16.10 -25.64 5.97
N GLU A 323 15.13 -25.60 6.88
CA GLU A 323 13.70 -25.33 6.64
C GLU A 323 12.91 -26.33 5.76
N GLY A 324 13.38 -27.57 5.55
CA GLY A 324 12.57 -28.57 4.86
C GLY A 324 12.32 -28.28 3.37
N GLN A 325 11.24 -28.85 2.81
CA GLN A 325 10.94 -28.78 1.37
C GLN A 325 10.23 -27.47 0.95
N ASP A 326 9.59 -26.79 1.88
CA ASP A 326 8.61 -25.74 1.57
C ASP A 326 9.20 -24.31 1.61
N GLY A 327 10.44 -24.17 2.09
CA GLY A 327 11.26 -22.98 1.94
C GLY A 327 11.10 -21.91 3.03
N TYR A 328 11.84 -20.79 2.86
CA TYR A 328 11.95 -19.71 3.86
C TYR A 328 10.65 -18.89 4.02
N PHE A 329 9.84 -18.80 2.98
CA PHE A 329 8.60 -18.01 2.98
C PHE A 329 7.34 -18.86 3.03
N GLU A 330 7.45 -20.10 3.48
CA GLU A 330 6.30 -20.97 3.64
C GLU A 330 5.23 -20.33 4.53
N GLY A 331 3.97 -20.55 4.15
CA GLY A 331 2.80 -19.99 4.84
C GLY A 331 2.36 -18.63 4.35
N ILE A 332 3.25 -17.80 3.79
CA ILE A 332 2.87 -16.46 3.31
C ILE A 332 2.13 -16.58 1.95
N PRO A 333 0.89 -16.11 1.83
CA PRO A 333 0.19 -16.12 0.55
C PRO A 333 0.79 -15.08 -0.41
N ILE A 334 0.90 -15.44 -1.69
CA ILE A 334 1.32 -14.53 -2.77
C ILE A 334 0.30 -13.41 -2.94
N VAL A 335 -1.01 -13.74 -2.87
CA VAL A 335 -2.12 -12.79 -2.85
C VAL A 335 -3.00 -13.12 -1.64
N THR A 336 -3.17 -12.15 -0.77
CA THR A 336 -3.96 -12.30 0.46
C THR A 336 -5.45 -12.44 0.14
N PRO A 337 -6.15 -13.47 0.63
CA PRO A 337 -7.60 -13.58 0.52
C PRO A 337 -8.32 -12.42 1.20
N THR A 338 -9.38 -11.91 0.54
CA THR A 338 -10.13 -10.75 1.02
C THR A 338 -11.64 -10.89 0.83
N ASP A 339 -12.41 -10.35 1.78
CA ASP A 339 -13.85 -10.11 1.69
C ASP A 339 -14.11 -8.61 1.81
N ARG A 340 -14.79 -8.01 0.84
CA ARG A 340 -15.13 -6.59 0.80
C ARG A 340 -16.62 -6.40 0.57
N TYR A 341 -17.20 -5.42 1.25
CA TYR A 341 -18.52 -4.90 0.88
C TYR A 341 -18.61 -3.40 1.16
N THR A 342 -19.36 -2.70 0.29
CA THR A 342 -19.65 -1.28 0.44
C THR A 342 -21.13 -1.03 0.32
N VAL A 343 -21.61 -0.02 1.04
CA VAL A 343 -22.97 0.49 0.95
C VAL A 343 -22.88 2.01 0.83
N TYR A 344 -23.61 2.57 -0.09
CA TYR A 344 -23.66 4.01 -0.31
C TYR A 344 -25.08 4.49 -0.53
N SER A 345 -25.37 5.70 -0.04
CA SER A 345 -26.63 6.40 -0.35
C SER A 345 -26.37 7.91 -0.44
N ARG A 346 -27.03 8.56 -1.38
CA ARG A 346 -27.02 9.99 -1.62
C ARG A 346 -28.44 10.51 -1.77
N LEU A 347 -28.79 11.50 -0.99
CA LEU A 347 -30.02 12.27 -1.14
C LEU A 347 -29.67 13.71 -1.54
N LYS A 348 -30.18 14.16 -2.70
CA LYS A 348 -30.06 15.52 -3.19
C LYS A 348 -31.44 16.18 -3.13
N LEU A 349 -31.49 17.40 -2.63
CA LEU A 349 -32.72 18.16 -2.41
C LEU A 349 -32.55 19.58 -2.96
N ASN A 350 -33.43 19.98 -3.89
CA ASN A 350 -33.52 21.34 -4.36
C ASN A 350 -34.56 22.06 -3.49
N PHE A 351 -34.12 22.87 -2.52
CA PHE A 351 -35.00 23.65 -1.65
C PHE A 351 -35.63 24.79 -2.44
N THR A 352 -34.82 25.44 -3.26
CA THR A 352 -35.22 26.47 -4.24
C THR A 352 -34.39 26.27 -5.51
N ASP A 353 -34.61 27.07 -6.56
CA ASP A 353 -33.78 27.10 -7.79
C ASP A 353 -32.32 27.52 -7.52
N ASP A 354 -32.09 28.23 -6.42
CA ASP A 354 -30.78 28.74 -6.04
C ASP A 354 -30.18 28.08 -4.78
N LEU A 355 -30.88 27.15 -4.15
CA LEU A 355 -30.40 26.46 -2.92
C LEU A 355 -30.63 24.96 -3.00
N GLN A 356 -29.55 24.23 -2.97
CA GLN A 356 -29.52 22.77 -2.99
C GLN A 356 -28.85 22.20 -1.72
N GLY A 357 -29.45 21.16 -1.16
CA GLY A 357 -28.86 20.33 -0.10
C GLY A 357 -28.48 18.96 -0.64
N ARG A 358 -27.44 18.37 -0.05
CA ARG A 358 -27.00 17.02 -0.35
C ARG A 358 -26.58 16.31 0.94
N PHE A 359 -27.00 15.07 1.10
CA PHE A 359 -26.62 14.21 2.20
C PHE A 359 -26.12 12.87 1.67
N ASP A 360 -24.86 12.53 1.97
CA ASP A 360 -24.22 11.30 1.57
C ASP A 360 -23.92 10.45 2.81
N VAL A 361 -24.18 9.14 2.74
CA VAL A 361 -23.73 8.17 3.74
C VAL A 361 -23.03 7.02 3.02
N SER A 362 -21.86 6.66 3.50
CA SER A 362 -21.10 5.51 3.00
C SER A 362 -20.67 4.61 4.16
N PHE A 363 -20.72 3.32 3.89
CA PHE A 363 -20.17 2.27 4.74
C PHE A 363 -19.28 1.38 3.87
N GLY A 364 -18.06 1.10 4.34
CA GLY A 364 -17.15 0.16 3.69
C GLY A 364 -16.58 -0.81 4.72
N HIS A 365 -16.43 -2.07 4.33
CA HIS A 365 -15.79 -3.09 5.14
C HIS A 365 -14.87 -3.95 4.29
N LEU A 366 -13.65 -4.15 4.81
CA LEU A 366 -12.65 -5.08 4.26
C LEU A 366 -12.25 -6.04 5.37
N ARG A 367 -12.23 -7.33 5.06
CA ARG A 367 -11.62 -8.36 5.89
C ARG A 367 -10.58 -9.12 5.10
N ALA A 368 -9.41 -9.35 5.69
CA ALA A 368 -8.32 -10.11 5.07
C ALA A 368 -7.82 -11.19 6.03
N HIS A 369 -7.43 -12.33 5.45
CA HIS A 369 -6.83 -13.46 6.16
C HIS A 369 -5.43 -13.70 5.62
N HIS A 370 -4.41 -13.47 6.45
CA HIS A 370 -3.02 -13.61 6.05
C HIS A 370 -2.29 -14.55 7.00
N ALA A 371 -1.67 -15.58 6.45
CA ALA A 371 -0.76 -16.41 7.24
C ALA A 371 0.64 -15.78 7.23
N GLY A 372 1.26 -15.71 8.40
CA GLY A 372 2.65 -15.28 8.53
C GLY A 372 3.62 -16.46 8.36
N THR A 373 4.92 -16.19 8.41
CA THR A 373 5.94 -17.22 8.48
C THR A 373 5.85 -17.97 9.80
N GLU A 374 6.27 -19.20 9.78
CA GLU A 374 6.43 -20.03 10.97
C GLU A 374 7.31 -19.36 12.02
N TYR A 375 7.13 -19.73 13.26
CA TYR A 375 7.98 -19.28 14.35
C TYR A 375 9.40 -19.84 14.21
N ARG A 376 10.41 -18.97 14.17
CA ARG A 376 11.82 -19.33 13.99
C ARG A 376 12.67 -18.73 15.09
N ASN A 377 13.54 -19.52 15.69
CA ASN A 377 14.51 -19.06 16.67
C ASN A 377 15.87 -19.70 16.39
N THR A 378 16.90 -18.88 16.22
CA THR A 378 18.27 -19.34 15.92
C THR A 378 19.05 -19.79 17.13
N ALA A 379 18.55 -19.50 18.36
CA ALA A 379 19.34 -19.68 19.59
C ALA A 379 18.48 -19.93 20.84
N LEU A 380 17.57 -20.94 20.76
CA LEU A 380 16.87 -21.41 21.95
C LEU A 380 17.89 -21.93 22.96
N THR A 381 17.88 -21.40 24.17
CA THR A 381 18.79 -21.86 25.23
C THR A 381 18.27 -23.17 25.83
N ILE A 382 19.05 -24.22 25.70
CA ILE A 382 18.79 -25.54 26.29
C ILE A 382 19.80 -25.79 27.41
N ASN A 383 19.30 -26.09 28.59
CA ASN A 383 20.16 -26.48 29.73
C ASN A 383 20.70 -27.89 29.55
N ALA A 384 21.91 -28.15 29.98
CA ALA A 384 22.60 -29.43 29.89
C ALA A 384 21.91 -30.60 30.63
N ASP A 385 21.09 -30.27 31.62
CA ASP A 385 20.31 -31.22 32.41
C ASP A 385 18.87 -31.42 31.88
N ASN A 386 18.56 -30.90 30.69
CA ASN A 386 17.23 -31.07 30.09
C ASN A 386 16.95 -32.54 29.81
N PRO A 387 15.87 -33.14 30.37
CA PRO A 387 15.59 -34.56 30.30
C PRO A 387 15.19 -35.08 28.90
N PHE A 388 14.92 -34.16 27.95
CA PHE A 388 14.62 -34.50 26.57
C PHE A 388 15.86 -34.66 25.67
N ILE A 389 17.08 -34.34 26.19
CA ILE A 389 18.30 -34.45 25.40
C ILE A 389 18.49 -35.91 24.97
N PRO A 390 18.50 -36.17 23.66
CA PRO A 390 18.59 -37.58 23.17
C PRO A 390 20.04 -38.08 23.26
N SER A 391 20.18 -39.36 23.55
CA SER A 391 21.44 -40.14 23.46
C SER A 391 21.58 -40.79 22.10
N SER A 392 22.80 -41.22 21.76
CA SER A 392 23.11 -41.96 20.55
C SER A 392 24.14 -43.06 20.82
N THR A 393 24.03 -44.16 20.07
CA THR A 393 25.08 -45.17 20.04
C THR A 393 26.33 -44.72 19.29
N ASN A 394 26.23 -43.67 18.48
CA ASN A 394 27.37 -43.05 17.83
C ASN A 394 28.00 -42.01 18.80
N PRO A 395 29.24 -42.22 19.28
CA PRO A 395 29.86 -41.33 20.26
C PRO A 395 30.00 -39.89 19.77
N ALA A 396 30.12 -39.64 18.46
CA ALA A 396 30.18 -38.31 17.87
C ALA A 396 28.83 -37.58 17.88
N LEU A 397 27.73 -38.24 18.18
CA LEU A 397 26.37 -37.75 18.22
C LEU A 397 25.70 -37.97 19.59
N ASP A 398 26.41 -38.52 20.57
CA ASP A 398 25.89 -38.76 21.91
C ASP A 398 26.01 -37.47 22.76
N ILE A 399 24.98 -36.66 22.64
CA ILE A 399 24.94 -35.31 23.22
C ILE A 399 25.24 -35.35 24.76
N PRO A 400 24.65 -36.26 25.57
CA PRO A 400 24.94 -36.33 26.97
C PRO A 400 26.44 -36.56 27.30
N SER A 401 27.08 -37.46 26.57
CA SER A 401 28.51 -37.76 26.74
C SER A 401 29.39 -36.58 26.33
N ILE A 402 29.04 -35.88 25.22
CA ILE A 402 29.76 -34.69 24.77
C ILE A 402 29.61 -33.56 25.78
N ILE A 403 28.42 -33.35 26.33
CA ILE A 403 28.15 -32.36 27.39
C ILE A 403 29.04 -32.62 28.61
N ALA A 404 29.08 -33.86 29.11
CA ALA A 404 29.88 -34.25 30.28
C ALA A 404 31.40 -34.11 30.03
N ALA A 405 31.89 -34.56 28.85
CA ALA A 405 33.32 -34.48 28.53
C ALA A 405 33.84 -33.04 28.37
N ASN A 406 32.97 -32.08 28.00
CA ASN A 406 33.35 -30.69 27.74
C ASN A 406 32.83 -29.70 28.80
N ASN A 407 32.24 -30.17 29.90
CA ASN A 407 31.64 -29.36 30.95
C ASN A 407 30.66 -28.28 30.37
N ILE A 408 29.86 -28.64 29.42
CA ILE A 408 28.86 -27.77 28.79
C ILE A 408 27.72 -27.58 29.80
N THR A 409 27.32 -26.31 30.00
CA THR A 409 26.20 -25.94 30.89
C THR A 409 24.92 -25.65 30.12
N THR A 410 25.05 -25.04 28.95
CA THR A 410 23.92 -24.77 28.02
C THR A 410 24.39 -24.89 26.60
N PHE A 411 23.42 -25.06 25.65
CA PHE A 411 23.69 -24.93 24.22
C PHE A 411 22.55 -24.20 23.53
N ALA A 412 22.86 -23.62 22.37
CA ALA A 412 21.88 -22.88 21.53
C ALA A 412 21.34 -23.83 20.43
N LEU A 413 20.03 -24.01 20.41
CA LEU A 413 19.30 -24.79 19.42
C LEU A 413 18.56 -23.83 18.47
N GLY A 414 18.84 -23.93 17.18
CA GLY A 414 18.09 -23.24 16.13
C GLY A 414 16.95 -24.11 15.63
N ARG A 415 15.71 -23.64 15.77
CA ARG A 415 14.53 -24.40 15.36
C ARG A 415 13.51 -23.56 14.65
N ASN A 416 12.91 -24.12 13.58
CA ASN A 416 11.66 -23.73 12.98
C ASN A 416 10.53 -24.57 13.56
N PHE A 417 9.50 -23.92 14.11
CA PHE A 417 8.39 -24.60 14.77
C PHE A 417 7.20 -24.81 13.81
N ALA A 418 7.45 -25.47 12.67
CA ALA A 418 6.41 -25.84 11.72
C ALA A 418 5.27 -26.67 12.36
N ASP A 419 5.62 -27.49 13.38
CA ASP A 419 4.69 -28.31 14.14
C ASP A 419 3.78 -27.53 15.11
N ILE A 420 4.08 -26.26 15.40
CA ILE A 420 3.16 -25.34 16.09
C ILE A 420 2.20 -24.70 15.10
N GLY A 421 2.63 -24.56 13.84
CA GLY A 421 1.89 -23.91 12.76
C GLY A 421 2.12 -22.40 12.68
N ASN A 422 1.65 -21.80 11.59
CA ASN A 422 1.87 -20.40 11.28
C ASN A 422 0.99 -19.47 12.13
N PRO A 423 1.46 -18.29 12.49
CA PRO A 423 0.57 -17.25 12.97
C PRO A 423 -0.42 -16.87 11.88
N VAL A 424 -1.70 -16.75 12.25
CA VAL A 424 -2.77 -16.36 11.34
C VAL A 424 -3.29 -14.98 11.73
N ILE A 425 -3.15 -14.04 10.82
CA ILE A 425 -3.56 -12.66 10.99
C ILE A 425 -4.93 -12.49 10.32
N THR A 426 -5.92 -12.11 11.10
CA THR A 426 -7.22 -11.65 10.60
C THR A 426 -7.28 -10.14 10.80
N SER A 427 -7.20 -9.39 9.72
CA SER A 427 -7.41 -7.95 9.77
C SER A 427 -8.80 -7.59 9.28
N SER A 428 -9.47 -6.67 9.96
CA SER A 428 -10.74 -6.12 9.52
C SER A 428 -10.73 -4.60 9.62
N ASN A 429 -11.34 -3.95 8.64
CA ASN A 429 -11.42 -2.51 8.56
C ASN A 429 -12.85 -2.10 8.23
N SER A 430 -13.44 -1.20 9.02
CA SER A 430 -14.84 -0.77 8.86
C SER A 430 -14.91 0.75 8.92
N LEU A 431 -15.35 1.36 7.82
CA LEU A 431 -15.53 2.80 7.69
C LEU A 431 -17.01 3.16 7.63
N VAL A 432 -17.40 4.16 8.42
CA VAL A 432 -18.67 4.89 8.26
C VAL A 432 -18.33 6.35 7.99
N ARG A 433 -18.88 6.94 6.93
CA ARG A 433 -18.70 8.34 6.57
C ARG A 433 -20.07 8.94 6.25
N ALA A 434 -20.35 10.13 6.80
CA ALA A 434 -21.53 10.93 6.48
C ALA A 434 -21.11 12.35 6.10
N VAL A 435 -21.73 12.90 5.06
CA VAL A 435 -21.47 14.27 4.57
C VAL A 435 -22.79 14.98 4.35
N ALA A 436 -22.99 16.11 5.01
CA ALA A 436 -24.10 17.03 4.74
C ALA A 436 -23.54 18.29 4.09
N SER A 437 -24.05 18.69 2.96
CA SER A 437 -23.60 19.89 2.26
C SER A 437 -24.74 20.73 1.72
N LEU A 438 -24.50 22.03 1.65
CA LEU A 438 -25.37 23.03 1.04
C LEU A 438 -24.59 23.72 -0.07
N LYS A 439 -25.24 24.01 -1.18
CA LYS A 439 -24.70 24.78 -2.30
C LYS A 439 -25.76 25.78 -2.75
N GLY A 440 -25.33 27.01 -3.04
CA GLY A 440 -26.25 28.04 -3.45
C GLY A 440 -25.65 29.15 -4.30
N LYS A 441 -26.52 30.02 -4.85
CA LYS A 441 -26.15 31.24 -5.54
C LYS A 441 -26.33 32.45 -4.62
N LEU A 442 -25.44 33.45 -4.73
CA LEU A 442 -25.51 34.70 -4.00
C LEU A 442 -25.95 35.89 -4.87
N GLY A 443 -26.23 35.62 -6.16
CA GLY A 443 -26.56 36.60 -7.18
C GLY A 443 -25.37 36.91 -8.10
N GLY A 444 -25.64 37.27 -9.36
CA GLY A 444 -24.65 37.42 -10.41
C GLY A 444 -23.92 36.11 -10.66
N SER A 445 -22.59 36.12 -10.78
CA SER A 445 -21.74 34.95 -10.98
C SER A 445 -21.37 34.22 -9.67
N TRP A 446 -21.78 34.77 -8.51
CA TRP A 446 -21.35 34.26 -7.21
C TRP A 446 -22.08 33.00 -6.78
N THR A 447 -21.32 31.95 -6.43
CA THR A 447 -21.81 30.70 -5.83
C THR A 447 -21.06 30.42 -4.55
N TRP A 448 -21.68 29.65 -3.66
CA TRP A 448 -21.10 29.22 -2.40
C TRP A 448 -21.44 27.76 -2.13
N ASP A 449 -20.59 27.09 -1.39
CA ASP A 449 -20.88 25.79 -0.78
C ASP A 449 -20.35 25.74 0.65
N ALA A 450 -21.04 24.95 1.47
CA ALA A 450 -20.60 24.64 2.82
C ALA A 450 -20.90 23.16 3.11
N TYR A 451 -20.03 22.49 3.88
CA TYR A 451 -20.28 21.11 4.27
C TYR A 451 -19.77 20.80 5.68
N TYR A 452 -20.43 19.80 6.26
CA TYR A 452 -19.97 19.08 7.43
C TYR A 452 -19.76 17.62 7.07
N GLN A 453 -18.60 17.06 7.45
CA GLN A 453 -18.29 15.64 7.30
C GLN A 453 -17.96 15.05 8.65
N PHE A 454 -18.46 13.83 8.86
CA PHE A 454 -18.06 12.94 9.94
C PHE A 454 -17.61 11.62 9.37
N GLY A 455 -16.45 11.13 9.78
CA GLY A 455 -15.92 9.83 9.43
C GLY A 455 -15.44 9.07 10.67
N ARG A 456 -15.72 7.78 10.71
CA ARG A 456 -15.21 6.87 11.72
C ARG A 456 -14.74 5.58 11.07
N ASN A 457 -13.45 5.30 11.21
CA ASN A 457 -12.85 4.05 10.77
C ASN A 457 -12.45 3.20 11.98
N LYS A 458 -12.83 1.93 12.00
CA LYS A 458 -12.41 0.95 13.01
C LYS A 458 -11.56 -0.11 12.34
N PHE A 459 -10.30 -0.18 12.72
CA PHE A 459 -9.36 -1.24 12.35
C PHE A 459 -9.20 -2.21 13.51
N GLU A 460 -9.24 -3.52 13.22
CA GLU A 460 -8.97 -4.61 14.14
C GLU A 460 -8.01 -5.59 13.48
N SER A 461 -7.02 -6.05 14.23
CA SER A 461 -6.09 -7.08 13.80
C SER A 461 -5.90 -8.09 14.93
N ASP A 462 -6.32 -9.32 14.66
CA ASP A 462 -6.14 -10.46 15.56
C ASP A 462 -5.11 -11.39 14.94
N THR A 463 -4.00 -11.60 15.64
CA THR A 463 -2.98 -12.56 15.23
C THR A 463 -3.01 -13.74 16.19
N GLY A 464 -3.59 -14.82 15.73
CA GLY A 464 -3.62 -16.09 16.48
C GLY A 464 -2.34 -16.90 16.32
N ASN A 465 -2.14 -17.87 17.20
CA ASN A 465 -1.03 -18.79 17.18
C ASN A 465 0.36 -18.12 17.34
N VAL A 466 0.44 -17.06 18.16
CA VAL A 466 1.70 -16.35 18.44
C VAL A 466 2.34 -16.86 19.71
N ILE A 467 3.64 -17.19 19.65
CA ILE A 467 4.41 -17.71 20.80
C ILE A 467 4.51 -16.65 21.91
N ILE A 468 4.19 -17.04 23.14
CA ILE A 468 4.39 -16.28 24.35
C ILE A 468 5.79 -16.59 24.89
N ASN A 469 6.68 -15.58 24.90
CA ASN A 469 8.09 -15.74 25.24
C ASN A 469 8.30 -16.36 26.63
N ALA A 470 7.56 -15.91 27.62
CA ALA A 470 7.66 -16.40 29.01
C ALA A 470 7.27 -17.89 29.12
N ASN A 471 6.22 -18.30 28.42
CA ASN A 471 5.76 -19.69 28.41
C ASN A 471 6.75 -20.60 27.69
N LEU A 472 7.30 -20.14 26.55
CA LEU A 472 8.34 -20.90 25.84
C LEU A 472 9.59 -21.09 26.73
N ALA A 473 10.05 -20.04 27.41
CA ALA A 473 11.22 -20.12 28.29
C ALA A 473 11.01 -21.13 29.44
N LYS A 474 9.81 -21.13 30.07
CA LYS A 474 9.47 -22.10 31.12
C LYS A 474 9.36 -23.52 30.57
N ALA A 475 8.72 -23.73 29.43
CA ALA A 475 8.51 -25.04 28.82
C ALA A 475 9.83 -25.70 28.36
N LEU A 476 10.78 -24.90 27.83
CA LEU A 476 12.11 -25.36 27.44
C LEU A 476 13.00 -25.71 28.66
N ASN A 477 12.76 -25.05 29.80
CA ASN A 477 13.50 -25.29 31.04
C ASN A 477 12.85 -26.43 31.82
N SER A 478 12.98 -27.66 31.31
CA SER A 478 12.41 -28.88 31.87
C SER A 478 13.44 -29.66 32.69
N VAL A 479 12.97 -30.33 33.76
CA VAL A 479 13.76 -31.20 34.61
C VAL A 479 12.95 -32.44 35.03
N ARG A 480 13.64 -33.43 35.63
CA ARG A 480 12.96 -34.53 36.32
C ARG A 480 12.74 -34.13 37.81
N ASN A 481 11.50 -34.26 38.30
CA ASN A 481 11.19 -34.05 39.71
C ASN A 481 11.63 -35.25 40.55
N GLY A 482 11.46 -35.19 41.88
CA GLY A 482 11.81 -36.26 42.77
C GLY A 482 11.06 -37.63 42.56
N ALA A 483 9.95 -37.59 41.78
CA ALA A 483 9.19 -38.77 41.34
C ALA A 483 9.65 -39.31 39.96
N GLY A 484 10.67 -38.69 39.34
CA GLY A 484 11.17 -39.04 38.03
C GLY A 484 10.34 -38.53 36.83
N GLN A 485 9.29 -37.77 37.10
CA GLN A 485 8.45 -37.16 36.06
C GLN A 485 9.11 -35.94 35.44
N ILE A 486 8.95 -35.77 34.14
CA ILE A 486 9.42 -34.55 33.46
C ILE A 486 8.43 -33.42 33.74
N VAL A 487 8.92 -32.32 34.32
CA VAL A 487 8.15 -31.13 34.68
C VAL A 487 8.92 -29.87 34.30
N CYS A 488 8.23 -28.73 34.17
CA CYS A 488 8.90 -27.44 34.06
C CYS A 488 9.69 -27.16 35.37
N ARG A 489 10.93 -26.67 35.27
CA ARG A 489 11.80 -26.43 36.45
C ARG A 489 11.13 -25.52 37.47
N VAL A 490 10.35 -24.53 37.03
CA VAL A 490 9.57 -23.63 37.89
C VAL A 490 8.62 -24.36 38.85
N ASN A 491 8.19 -25.57 38.54
CA ASN A 491 7.32 -26.44 39.35
C ASN A 491 8.11 -27.49 40.15
N ALA A 492 9.43 -27.50 40.09
CA ALA A 492 10.32 -28.45 40.79
C ALA A 492 11.32 -27.80 41.72
N ASP A 493 11.42 -26.46 41.68
CA ASP A 493 12.28 -25.71 42.59
C ASP A 493 11.60 -25.47 43.97
N ALA A 494 12.30 -24.87 44.91
CA ALA A 494 11.78 -24.66 46.26
C ALA A 494 10.89 -23.41 46.41
N ALA A 495 10.68 -22.66 45.33
CA ALA A 495 10.01 -21.35 45.34
C ALA A 495 8.56 -21.46 44.84
N ALA A 496 7.64 -21.96 45.67
CA ALA A 496 6.22 -22.15 45.35
C ALA A 496 5.52 -20.85 44.82
N ALA A 497 6.11 -19.68 45.03
CA ALA A 497 5.55 -18.41 44.56
C ALA A 497 5.71 -18.18 43.04
N ASN A 498 6.58 -18.94 42.34
CA ASN A 498 6.80 -18.85 40.90
C ASN A 498 6.20 -20.06 40.14
N ASP A 499 5.55 -20.99 40.85
CA ASP A 499 4.93 -22.16 40.24
C ASP A 499 3.95 -21.79 39.16
N ASP A 500 3.99 -22.52 38.05
CA ASP A 500 3.08 -22.41 36.91
C ASP A 500 2.45 -23.79 36.61
N PRO A 501 1.33 -24.14 37.27
CA PRO A 501 0.67 -25.42 37.10
C PRO A 501 0.20 -25.69 35.66
N ALA A 502 0.04 -24.64 34.86
CA ALA A 502 -0.33 -24.75 33.44
C ALA A 502 0.89 -25.11 32.55
N CYS A 503 2.10 -25.01 33.05
CA CYS A 503 3.32 -25.22 32.26
C CYS A 503 3.41 -26.68 31.79
N ILE A 504 3.49 -26.85 30.48
CA ILE A 504 3.71 -28.13 29.80
C ILE A 504 5.18 -28.18 29.33
N PRO A 505 5.98 -29.15 29.78
CA PRO A 505 7.34 -29.34 29.28
C PRO A 505 7.38 -29.54 27.77
N LEU A 506 8.29 -28.83 27.10
CA LEU A 506 8.48 -28.92 25.66
C LEU A 506 9.70 -29.76 25.31
N ASN A 507 9.48 -30.79 24.49
CA ASN A 507 10.59 -31.46 23.80
C ASN A 507 10.95 -30.67 22.54
N PRO A 508 12.13 -30.01 22.45
CA PRO A 508 12.51 -29.22 21.29
C PRO A 508 13.22 -30.03 20.19
N PHE A 509 13.41 -31.34 20.35
CA PHE A 509 14.13 -32.20 19.44
C PHE A 509 13.18 -33.05 18.58
N GLY A 510 13.26 -32.89 17.25
CA GLY A 510 12.33 -33.53 16.32
C GLY A 510 10.97 -32.83 16.22
N THR A 511 9.91 -33.58 15.90
CA THR A 511 8.52 -33.06 15.71
C THR A 511 7.60 -33.61 16.80
N GLN A 512 7.82 -33.25 18.05
CA GLN A 512 7.12 -33.85 19.19
C GLN A 512 6.34 -32.83 20.04
N VAL A 513 5.98 -31.68 19.47
CA VAL A 513 5.19 -30.67 20.19
C VAL A 513 3.74 -31.16 20.30
N THR A 514 3.29 -31.40 21.52
CA THR A 514 1.95 -31.90 21.78
C THR A 514 0.90 -30.78 21.66
N PRO A 515 -0.39 -31.09 21.35
CA PRO A 515 -1.44 -30.06 21.33
C PRO A 515 -1.57 -29.32 22.66
N ALA A 516 -1.34 -29.99 23.80
CA ALA A 516 -1.35 -29.35 25.12
C ALA A 516 -0.19 -28.33 25.27
N ALA A 517 1.01 -28.65 24.76
CA ALA A 517 2.13 -27.73 24.74
C ALA A 517 1.85 -26.55 23.80
N ILE A 518 1.28 -26.76 22.61
CA ILE A 518 0.90 -25.67 21.69
C ILE A 518 -0.06 -24.71 22.37
N ASN A 519 -1.12 -25.21 23.00
CA ASN A 519 -2.10 -24.38 23.72
C ASN A 519 -1.48 -23.57 24.87
N TYR A 520 -0.48 -24.12 25.57
CA TYR A 520 0.25 -23.38 26.61
C TYR A 520 1.20 -22.33 26.03
N LEU A 521 1.87 -22.65 24.92
CA LEU A 521 2.88 -21.80 24.29
C LEU A 521 2.33 -20.62 23.53
N THR A 522 1.11 -20.72 22.99
CA THR A 522 0.58 -19.75 22.02
C THR A 522 -0.54 -18.88 22.61
N GLY A 523 -0.71 -17.72 22.06
CA GLY A 523 -1.79 -16.80 22.38
C GLY A 523 -2.21 -16.00 21.16
N THR A 524 -3.15 -15.07 21.36
CA THR A 524 -3.63 -14.16 20.33
C THR A 524 -3.22 -12.74 20.65
N SER A 525 -2.43 -12.12 19.77
CA SER A 525 -2.16 -10.69 19.82
C SER A 525 -3.33 -9.93 19.20
N VAL A 526 -3.85 -8.92 19.91
CA VAL A 526 -5.04 -8.15 19.50
C VAL A 526 -4.69 -6.68 19.44
N GLN A 527 -5.01 -6.04 18.32
CA GLN A 527 -4.96 -4.59 18.14
C GLN A 527 -6.29 -4.05 17.65
N THR A 528 -6.74 -2.96 18.27
CA THR A 528 -7.86 -2.16 17.76
C THR A 528 -7.41 -0.72 17.62
N ALA A 529 -7.73 -0.07 16.51
CA ALA A 529 -7.52 1.37 16.34
C ALA A 529 -8.80 2.00 15.76
N VAL A 530 -9.25 3.09 16.36
CA VAL A 530 -10.41 3.85 15.88
C VAL A 530 -9.94 5.24 15.49
N THR A 531 -10.13 5.55 14.20
CA THR A 531 -9.87 6.89 13.65
C THR A 531 -11.19 7.63 13.55
N HIS A 532 -11.21 8.86 14.03
CA HIS A 532 -12.32 9.79 13.85
C HIS A 532 -11.83 11.00 13.06
N GLU A 533 -12.63 11.41 12.08
CA GLU A 533 -12.41 12.67 11.34
C GLU A 533 -13.69 13.48 11.37
N SER A 534 -13.55 14.80 11.62
CA SER A 534 -14.64 15.75 11.47
C SER A 534 -14.14 16.96 10.69
N VAL A 535 -14.86 17.36 9.64
CA VAL A 535 -14.51 18.49 8.78
C VAL A 535 -15.69 19.43 8.68
N VAL A 536 -15.42 20.73 8.81
CA VAL A 536 -16.35 21.82 8.47
C VAL A 536 -15.65 22.72 7.47
N ALA A 537 -16.26 23.00 6.33
CA ALA A 537 -15.71 23.90 5.34
C ALA A 537 -16.79 24.78 4.72
N ALA A 538 -16.39 25.99 4.31
CA ALA A 538 -17.21 26.90 3.54
C ALA A 538 -16.35 27.55 2.45
N ASN A 539 -16.89 27.60 1.24
CA ASN A 539 -16.23 28.11 0.04
C ASN A 539 -17.14 29.09 -0.68
N VAL A 540 -16.55 30.04 -1.37
CA VAL A 540 -17.24 31.00 -2.25
C VAL A 540 -16.41 31.20 -3.50
N GLN A 541 -17.07 31.32 -4.65
CA GLN A 541 -16.43 31.63 -5.93
C GLN A 541 -17.32 32.55 -6.76
N GLY A 542 -16.69 33.37 -7.62
CA GLY A 542 -17.40 34.26 -8.51
C GLY A 542 -16.46 35.16 -9.32
N GLU A 543 -17.06 36.03 -10.12
CA GLU A 543 -16.36 36.94 -11.01
C GLU A 543 -16.67 38.37 -10.56
N PRO A 544 -15.81 39.01 -9.73
CA PRO A 544 -16.07 40.34 -9.17
C PRO A 544 -16.10 41.46 -10.21
N PHE A 545 -15.29 41.38 -11.25
CA PHE A 545 -15.22 42.35 -12.37
C PHE A 545 -14.48 41.74 -13.56
N SER A 546 -14.64 42.37 -14.73
CA SER A 546 -13.91 42.04 -15.94
C SER A 546 -12.63 42.83 -16.08
N LEU A 547 -11.53 42.17 -16.43
CA LEU A 547 -10.30 42.74 -16.92
C LEU A 547 -10.44 43.07 -18.43
N TRP A 548 -9.37 43.60 -19.03
CA TRP A 548 -9.33 43.91 -20.47
C TRP A 548 -9.44 42.65 -21.37
N ALA A 549 -9.12 41.48 -20.87
CA ALA A 549 -9.15 40.23 -21.63
C ALA A 549 -10.26 39.25 -21.18
N GLY A 550 -11.13 39.65 -20.25
CA GLY A 550 -12.23 38.84 -19.76
C GLY A 550 -12.46 38.92 -18.25
N PRO A 551 -13.39 38.15 -17.69
CA PRO A 551 -13.72 38.20 -16.27
C PRO A 551 -12.56 37.67 -15.40
N LEU A 552 -12.29 38.35 -14.28
CA LEU A 552 -11.43 37.84 -13.22
C LEU A 552 -12.24 36.83 -12.40
N SER A 553 -11.83 35.56 -12.37
CA SER A 553 -12.43 34.53 -11.50
C SER A 553 -11.68 34.45 -10.18
N VAL A 554 -12.41 34.41 -9.06
CA VAL A 554 -11.85 34.26 -7.72
C VAL A 554 -12.58 33.19 -6.95
N ALA A 555 -11.83 32.42 -6.13
CA ALA A 555 -12.38 31.48 -5.17
C ALA A 555 -11.68 31.66 -3.82
N GLY A 556 -12.41 31.46 -2.74
CA GLY A 556 -11.85 31.53 -1.39
C GLY A 556 -12.64 30.64 -0.44
N GLY A 557 -12.01 30.21 0.63
CA GLY A 557 -12.66 29.35 1.61
C GLY A 557 -11.91 29.19 2.91
N VAL A 558 -12.60 28.60 3.86
CA VAL A 558 -12.08 28.24 5.18
C VAL A 558 -12.44 26.79 5.48
N GLU A 559 -11.53 26.09 6.18
CA GLU A 559 -11.74 24.71 6.61
C GLU A 559 -11.23 24.52 8.05
N TYR A 560 -12.01 23.79 8.83
CA TYR A 560 -11.58 23.22 10.11
C TYR A 560 -11.69 21.72 10.05
N ARG A 561 -10.60 21.01 10.35
CA ARG A 561 -10.55 19.56 10.40
C ARG A 561 -9.98 19.07 11.73
N ASN A 562 -10.51 17.98 12.24
CA ASN A 562 -10.04 17.34 13.45
C ASN A 562 -9.93 15.83 13.22
N ASP A 563 -8.69 15.35 13.26
CA ASP A 563 -8.31 13.95 13.11
C ASP A 563 -7.88 13.40 14.48
N LYS A 564 -8.50 12.30 14.93
CA LYS A 564 -8.20 11.65 16.20
C LYS A 564 -8.04 10.15 15.99
N VAL A 565 -7.06 9.55 16.63
CA VAL A 565 -6.86 8.10 16.69
C VAL A 565 -6.84 7.65 18.14
N ASP A 566 -7.61 6.60 18.45
CA ASP A 566 -7.59 5.88 19.73
C ASP A 566 -7.32 4.39 19.45
N GLY A 567 -6.15 3.91 19.83
CA GLY A 567 -5.73 2.52 19.64
C GLY A 567 -5.41 1.81 20.95
N THR A 568 -5.84 0.57 21.03
CA THR A 568 -5.60 -0.32 22.19
C THR A 568 -4.98 -1.64 21.76
N ALA A 569 -4.20 -2.24 22.65
CA ALA A 569 -3.59 -3.55 22.44
C ALA A 569 -3.87 -4.45 23.67
N ASP A 570 -3.72 -5.76 23.50
CA ASP A 570 -3.83 -6.73 24.56
C ASP A 570 -2.70 -6.58 25.61
N PRO A 571 -2.87 -7.11 26.84
CA PRO A 571 -1.89 -6.96 27.92
C PRO A 571 -0.54 -7.63 27.65
N ILE A 572 -0.51 -8.76 26.91
CA ILE A 572 0.74 -9.47 26.61
C ILE A 572 1.56 -8.67 25.63
N SER A 573 0.93 -8.19 24.54
CA SER A 573 1.55 -7.32 23.52
C SER A 573 2.15 -6.05 24.14
N LYS A 574 1.40 -5.36 25.02
CA LYS A 574 1.88 -4.14 25.71
C LYS A 574 3.18 -4.34 26.46
N ASN A 575 3.42 -5.53 26.94
CA ASN A 575 4.63 -5.90 27.68
C ASN A 575 5.68 -6.59 26.79
N LEU A 576 5.52 -6.55 25.45
CA LEU A 576 6.37 -7.24 24.47
C LEU A 576 6.50 -8.74 24.76
N GLY A 577 5.44 -9.34 25.31
CA GLY A 577 5.43 -10.72 25.77
C GLY A 577 5.29 -11.77 24.66
N PHE A 578 4.84 -11.39 23.47
CA PHE A 578 4.87 -12.26 22.30
C PHE A 578 6.23 -12.19 21.61
N PHE A 579 6.59 -13.25 20.90
CA PHE A 579 7.82 -13.28 20.11
C PHE A 579 7.79 -12.28 18.95
N THR A 580 6.66 -12.20 18.25
CA THR A 580 6.39 -11.26 17.14
C THR A 580 5.00 -10.64 17.32
N ASN A 581 4.65 -9.67 16.48
CA ASN A 581 3.31 -9.07 16.42
C ASN A 581 2.83 -8.47 17.75
N ASN A 582 3.74 -7.87 18.54
CA ASN A 582 3.38 -7.15 19.74
C ASN A 582 2.71 -5.83 19.37
N ALA A 583 1.40 -5.77 19.54
CA ALA A 583 0.62 -4.55 19.36
C ALA A 583 0.88 -3.55 20.51
N ALA A 584 0.67 -2.28 20.24
CA ALA A 584 0.81 -1.24 21.24
C ALA A 584 -0.33 -0.21 21.16
N ASN A 585 -0.56 0.50 22.26
CA ASN A 585 -1.52 1.59 22.28
C ASN A 585 -1.05 2.74 21.38
N ASN A 586 -2.00 3.37 20.69
CA ASN A 586 -1.76 4.54 19.85
C ASN A 586 -2.88 5.55 20.13
N SER A 587 -2.56 6.78 20.53
CA SER A 587 -3.55 7.81 20.80
C SER A 587 -3.00 9.20 20.52
N GLY A 588 -3.74 9.98 19.77
CA GLY A 588 -3.37 11.36 19.47
C GLY A 588 -4.44 12.07 18.64
N LYS A 589 -4.26 13.38 18.52
CA LYS A 589 -5.20 14.27 17.81
C LYS A 589 -4.45 15.37 17.08
N ILE A 590 -4.93 15.69 15.90
CA ILE A 590 -4.48 16.83 15.09
C ILE A 590 -5.70 17.65 14.70
N ALA A 591 -5.73 18.93 15.12
CA ALA A 591 -6.72 19.90 14.65
C ALA A 591 -6.05 20.84 13.65
N VAL A 592 -6.72 21.06 12.52
CA VAL A 592 -6.24 21.90 11.40
C VAL A 592 -7.23 23.02 11.17
N THR A 593 -6.75 24.26 11.13
CA THR A 593 -7.56 25.43 10.73
C THR A 593 -6.86 26.10 9.55
N GLU A 594 -7.56 26.26 8.45
CA GLU A 594 -6.96 26.82 7.25
C GLU A 594 -7.90 27.73 6.46
N GLY A 595 -7.30 28.68 5.73
CA GLY A 595 -8.00 29.54 4.79
C GLY A 595 -7.19 29.71 3.52
N TYR A 596 -7.87 29.84 2.40
CA TYR A 596 -7.24 29.98 1.10
C TYR A 596 -7.95 31.03 0.23
N ILE A 597 -7.20 31.54 -0.74
CA ILE A 597 -7.71 32.32 -1.87
C ILE A 597 -7.03 31.85 -3.14
N GLU A 598 -7.80 31.77 -4.21
CA GLU A 598 -7.37 31.42 -5.57
C GLU A 598 -7.94 32.45 -6.54
N SER A 599 -7.18 32.80 -7.58
CA SER A 599 -7.64 33.71 -8.64
C SER A 599 -7.16 33.23 -10.00
N GLU A 600 -7.94 33.54 -11.02
CA GLU A 600 -7.59 33.36 -12.42
C GLU A 600 -7.87 34.66 -13.16
N ALA A 601 -6.83 35.18 -13.81
CA ALA A 601 -6.86 36.43 -14.57
C ALA A 601 -6.57 36.13 -16.05
N PRO A 602 -7.50 36.36 -16.97
CA PRO A 602 -7.21 36.40 -18.40
C PRO A 602 -6.35 37.64 -18.69
N LEU A 603 -5.15 37.41 -19.25
CA LEU A 603 -4.19 38.47 -19.56
C LEU A 603 -4.25 38.90 -21.02
N LEU A 604 -4.47 37.99 -21.94
CA LEU A 604 -4.61 38.22 -23.39
C LEU A 604 -5.72 37.31 -23.92
N GLN A 605 -6.51 37.82 -24.87
CA GLN A 605 -7.54 37.08 -25.58
C GLN A 605 -7.65 37.57 -27.02
N ASP A 606 -7.69 36.65 -27.97
CA ASP A 606 -7.91 36.89 -29.41
C ASP A 606 -6.92 37.88 -30.03
N VAL A 607 -5.62 37.90 -29.58
CA VAL A 607 -4.56 38.68 -30.16
C VAL A 607 -3.56 37.79 -30.92
N THR A 608 -2.74 38.39 -31.81
CA THR A 608 -1.74 37.63 -32.59
C THR A 608 -0.84 36.81 -31.68
N LEU A 609 -0.75 35.50 -31.94
CA LEU A 609 0.02 34.51 -31.17
C LEU A 609 -0.42 34.33 -29.68
N ALA A 610 -1.63 34.84 -29.35
CA ALA A 610 -2.24 34.59 -28.07
C ALA A 610 -3.78 34.56 -28.22
N LYS A 611 -4.30 33.40 -28.67
CA LYS A 611 -5.73 33.14 -28.61
C LYS A 611 -6.24 33.26 -27.20
N GLN A 612 -5.42 32.78 -26.23
CA GLN A 612 -5.66 32.96 -24.80
C GLN A 612 -4.33 32.94 -24.03
N LEU A 613 -4.22 33.80 -23.04
CA LEU A 613 -3.18 33.77 -22.00
C LEU A 613 -3.80 34.02 -20.65
N ASN A 614 -3.78 32.98 -19.78
CA ASN A 614 -4.34 33.09 -18.44
C ASN A 614 -3.24 32.93 -17.40
N PHE A 615 -3.33 33.71 -16.36
CA PHE A 615 -2.57 33.57 -15.11
C PHE A 615 -3.46 32.99 -14.02
N ASN A 616 -2.94 31.99 -13.30
CA ASN A 616 -3.58 31.40 -12.13
C ASN A 616 -2.68 31.57 -10.91
N GLY A 617 -3.24 31.95 -9.76
CA GLY A 617 -2.53 32.13 -8.52
C GLY A 617 -3.35 31.64 -7.33
N ALA A 618 -2.73 30.96 -6.38
CA ALA A 618 -3.37 30.49 -5.15
C ALA A 618 -2.42 30.63 -3.96
N VAL A 619 -2.98 30.94 -2.79
CA VAL A 619 -2.28 30.94 -1.51
C VAL A 619 -3.17 30.34 -0.43
N ARG A 620 -2.58 29.54 0.47
CA ARG A 620 -3.27 28.95 1.64
C ARG A 620 -2.41 29.15 2.87
N ARG A 621 -3.04 29.52 3.97
CA ARG A 621 -2.44 29.57 5.30
C ARG A 621 -3.09 28.54 6.18
N THR A 622 -2.27 27.71 6.84
CA THR A 622 -2.72 26.59 7.67
C THR A 622 -2.07 26.66 9.05
N HIS A 623 -2.88 26.44 10.08
CA HIS A 623 -2.46 26.25 11.46
C HIS A 623 -2.78 24.82 11.90
N TYR A 624 -1.76 24.09 12.37
CA TYR A 624 -1.88 22.76 12.96
C TYR A 624 -1.75 22.87 14.46
N ASN A 625 -2.70 22.30 15.20
CA ASN A 625 -2.61 22.06 16.64
C ASN A 625 -2.55 20.55 16.88
N ARG A 626 -1.46 20.09 17.50
CA ARG A 626 -1.15 18.67 17.70
C ARG A 626 -1.19 18.38 19.19
N ASP A 627 -1.92 17.32 19.59
CA ASP A 627 -2.12 16.94 20.96
C ASP A 627 -1.99 15.41 21.13
N GLY A 628 -1.15 14.96 22.04
CA GLY A 628 -0.90 13.54 22.28
C GLY A 628 -0.06 13.31 23.54
N LEU A 629 0.39 12.08 23.73
CA LEU A 629 1.13 11.65 24.95
C LEU A 629 2.39 12.47 25.22
N SER A 630 2.96 13.14 24.23
CA SER A 630 4.17 13.97 24.33
C SER A 630 3.88 15.46 24.59
N GLY A 631 2.61 15.84 24.78
CA GLY A 631 2.19 17.23 25.00
C GLY A 631 1.51 17.83 23.76
N SER A 632 1.24 19.14 23.84
CA SER A 632 0.57 19.92 22.82
C SER A 632 1.53 20.87 22.11
N SER A 633 1.44 21.02 20.78
CA SER A 633 2.29 21.92 20.01
C SER A 633 1.57 22.46 18.77
N GLY A 634 1.88 23.71 18.36
CA GLY A 634 1.30 24.34 17.20
C GLY A 634 2.35 24.62 16.11
N VAL A 635 1.95 24.47 14.83
CA VAL A 635 2.79 24.78 13.66
C VAL A 635 1.97 25.55 12.63
N ASN A 636 2.56 26.62 12.09
CA ASN A 636 1.98 27.39 10.99
C ASN A 636 2.72 27.12 9.69
N THR A 637 1.98 26.99 8.60
CA THR A 637 2.54 26.81 7.26
C THR A 637 1.84 27.72 6.25
N THR A 638 2.53 28.01 5.15
CA THR A 638 1.95 28.72 4.00
C THR A 638 2.32 27.96 2.73
N THR A 639 1.33 27.63 1.93
CA THR A 639 1.49 27.05 0.60
C THR A 639 1.03 28.08 -0.44
N TRP A 640 1.62 28.02 -1.63
CA TRP A 640 1.26 28.88 -2.74
C TRP A 640 1.49 28.17 -4.06
N LYS A 641 0.80 28.61 -5.08
CA LYS A 641 0.94 28.14 -6.46
C LYS A 641 0.70 29.31 -7.40
N TYR A 642 1.44 29.35 -8.49
CA TYR A 642 1.12 30.17 -9.64
C TYR A 642 1.37 29.39 -10.93
N GLY A 643 0.62 29.74 -11.98
CA GLY A 643 0.69 29.08 -13.26
C GLY A 643 0.30 30.01 -14.40
N LEU A 644 0.74 29.62 -15.58
CA LEU A 644 0.38 30.26 -16.85
C LEU A 644 -0.15 29.19 -17.79
N VAL A 645 -1.23 29.52 -18.50
CA VAL A 645 -1.76 28.77 -19.63
C VAL A 645 -1.77 29.69 -20.81
N TRP A 646 -1.03 29.33 -21.86
CA TRP A 646 -0.88 30.10 -23.10
C TRP A 646 -1.32 29.26 -24.28
N GLU A 647 -2.29 29.78 -25.02
CA GLU A 647 -2.76 29.23 -26.29
C GLU A 647 -2.36 30.19 -27.41
N PRO A 648 -1.22 29.96 -28.07
CA PRO A 648 -0.82 30.78 -29.22
C PRO A 648 -1.80 30.66 -30.39
N VAL A 649 -2.35 29.45 -30.57
CA VAL A 649 -3.37 29.09 -31.58
C VAL A 649 -4.31 28.04 -30.96
N GLU A 650 -5.52 27.86 -31.49
CA GLU A 650 -6.55 26.96 -30.95
C GLU A 650 -6.07 25.52 -30.73
N MET A 651 -5.18 25.03 -31.60
CA MET A 651 -4.69 23.65 -31.56
C MET A 651 -3.53 23.42 -30.57
N LEU A 652 -2.91 24.49 -30.05
CA LEU A 652 -1.69 24.39 -29.22
C LEU A 652 -1.88 25.12 -27.91
N ARG A 653 -1.69 24.39 -26.82
CA ARG A 653 -1.67 24.95 -25.45
C ARG A 653 -0.35 24.64 -24.78
N VAL A 654 0.26 25.64 -24.16
CA VAL A 654 1.46 25.54 -23.32
C VAL A 654 1.04 25.90 -21.91
N ARG A 655 1.43 25.08 -20.94
CA ARG A 655 1.13 25.29 -19.53
C ARG A 655 2.39 25.17 -18.68
N ALA A 656 2.48 25.98 -17.63
CA ALA A 656 3.58 25.88 -16.66
C ALA A 656 3.07 26.28 -15.27
N THR A 657 3.54 25.56 -14.25
CA THR A 657 3.22 25.89 -12.85
C THR A 657 4.45 25.84 -11.98
N LYS A 658 4.44 26.64 -10.91
CA LYS A 658 5.32 26.49 -9.76
C LYS A 658 4.51 26.54 -8.49
N SER A 659 4.81 25.62 -7.56
CA SER A 659 4.13 25.56 -6.25
C SER A 659 5.10 25.28 -5.13
N ARG A 660 4.70 25.69 -3.93
CA ARG A 660 5.23 25.22 -2.66
C ARG A 660 4.13 24.46 -1.96
N ASP A 661 4.37 23.17 -1.78
CA ASP A 661 3.43 22.22 -1.22
C ASP A 661 3.91 21.70 0.14
N ILE A 662 3.01 21.15 0.94
CA ILE A 662 3.35 20.64 2.27
C ILE A 662 2.67 19.30 2.54
N ARG A 663 3.30 18.51 3.42
CA ARG A 663 2.66 17.42 4.14
C ARG A 663 2.92 17.57 5.64
N ALA A 664 1.84 17.63 6.42
CA ALA A 664 1.97 17.56 7.87
C ALA A 664 2.21 16.12 8.31
N PRO A 665 3.01 15.89 9.39
CA PRO A 665 3.08 14.57 10.00
C PRO A 665 1.70 14.12 10.46
N ASN A 666 1.34 12.86 10.20
CA ASN A 666 0.07 12.29 10.63
C ASN A 666 0.11 11.84 12.11
N VAL A 667 -1.06 11.43 12.64
CA VAL A 667 -1.19 11.02 14.06
C VAL A 667 -0.28 9.83 14.39
N SER A 668 -0.14 8.87 13.48
CA SER A 668 0.70 7.69 13.70
C SER A 668 2.19 8.03 13.68
N GLU A 669 2.63 8.96 12.85
CA GLU A 669 4.02 9.44 12.80
C GLU A 669 4.40 10.23 14.06
N LEU A 670 3.45 11.01 14.60
CA LEU A 670 3.68 11.82 15.80
C LEU A 670 3.55 11.02 17.10
N PHE A 671 2.55 10.18 17.22
CA PHE A 671 2.10 9.59 18.48
C PHE A 671 1.94 8.07 18.43
N GLY A 672 2.30 7.42 17.32
CA GLY A 672 2.27 5.97 17.17
C GLY A 672 3.19 5.26 18.19
N PRO A 673 3.09 3.94 18.30
CA PRO A 673 3.93 3.18 19.23
C PRO A 673 5.40 3.21 18.80
N LYS A 674 6.29 3.08 19.78
CA LYS A 674 7.70 2.77 19.57
C LYS A 674 7.91 1.27 19.75
N THR A 675 8.73 0.69 18.88
CA THR A 675 9.13 -0.72 18.93
C THR A 675 10.61 -0.82 19.26
N THR A 676 11.01 -1.93 19.86
CA THR A 676 12.41 -2.22 20.15
C THR A 676 12.84 -3.52 19.45
N ALA A 677 14.04 -3.51 18.90
CA ALA A 677 14.66 -4.68 18.30
C ALA A 677 16.15 -4.68 18.62
N PHE A 678 16.80 -5.83 18.57
CA PHE A 678 18.25 -5.92 18.57
C PHE A 678 18.75 -5.97 17.14
N SER A 679 19.83 -5.25 16.86
CA SER A 679 20.48 -5.28 15.54
C SER A 679 21.98 -5.13 15.66
N ILE A 680 22.70 -5.96 14.94
CA ILE A 680 24.16 -5.84 14.87
C ILE A 680 24.52 -4.50 14.23
N LEU A 681 25.40 -3.76 14.89
CA LEU A 681 25.92 -2.47 14.49
C LEU A 681 27.45 -2.47 14.66
N THR A 682 28.15 -1.96 13.65
CA THR A 682 29.58 -1.69 13.78
C THR A 682 29.79 -0.28 14.28
N ASP A 683 30.36 -0.12 15.46
CA ASP A 683 30.67 1.21 16.01
C ASP A 683 31.76 1.88 15.19
N PRO A 684 31.48 2.99 14.47
CA PRO A 684 32.46 3.64 13.60
C PRO A 684 33.66 4.23 14.34
N LYS A 685 33.55 4.46 15.65
CA LYS A 685 34.67 4.99 16.46
C LYS A 685 35.68 3.92 16.86
N THR A 686 35.24 2.69 17.08
CA THR A 686 36.07 1.61 17.60
C THR A 686 36.28 0.47 16.61
N GLY A 687 35.46 0.40 15.55
CA GLY A 687 35.41 -0.74 14.63
C GLY A 687 34.76 -2.00 15.25
N ALA A 688 34.36 -1.96 16.52
CA ALA A 688 33.77 -3.10 17.20
C ALA A 688 32.32 -3.34 16.79
N GLN A 689 31.95 -4.61 16.61
CA GLN A 689 30.56 -4.99 16.45
C GLN A 689 29.86 -5.05 17.80
N THR A 690 28.70 -4.43 17.90
CA THR A 690 27.83 -4.42 19.07
C THR A 690 26.42 -4.83 18.67
N ASN A 691 25.60 -5.24 19.63
CA ASN A 691 24.19 -5.61 19.41
C ASN A 691 23.27 -4.76 20.29
N PRO A 692 23.18 -3.43 20.02
CA PRO A 692 22.39 -2.52 20.83
C PRO A 692 20.88 -2.72 20.63
N VAL A 693 20.12 -2.19 21.58
CA VAL A 693 18.67 -1.99 21.41
C VAL A 693 18.42 -0.88 20.40
N ILE A 694 17.71 -1.16 19.35
CA ILE A 694 17.24 -0.17 18.39
C ILE A 694 15.79 0.18 18.73
N VAL A 695 15.54 1.46 19.01
CA VAL A 695 14.20 2.00 19.28
C VAL A 695 13.70 2.69 18.02
N SER A 696 12.70 2.13 17.36
CA SER A 696 12.09 2.68 16.15
C SER A 696 10.64 3.10 16.40
N GLY A 697 10.09 4.03 15.62
CA GLY A 697 8.68 4.43 15.67
C GLY A 697 8.47 5.94 15.61
N SER A 698 7.40 6.41 16.24
CA SER A 698 6.94 7.80 16.18
C SER A 698 7.90 8.80 16.84
N ASN A 699 7.73 10.07 16.41
CA ASN A 699 8.44 11.20 17.00
C ASN A 699 7.55 12.44 17.05
N GLY A 700 7.19 12.89 18.25
CA GLY A 700 6.36 14.07 18.47
C GLY A 700 7.01 15.41 18.05
N ALA A 701 8.33 15.43 17.79
CA ALA A 701 9.06 16.62 17.35
C ALA A 701 9.05 16.84 15.82
N LEU A 702 8.42 15.96 15.05
CA LEU A 702 8.35 16.09 13.59
C LEU A 702 7.70 17.42 13.18
N VAL A 703 8.24 18.00 12.09
CA VAL A 703 7.71 19.20 11.45
C VAL A 703 7.16 18.85 10.05
N PRO A 704 6.31 19.70 9.44
CA PRO A 704 5.84 19.47 8.10
C PRO A 704 6.97 19.36 7.07
N GLU A 705 6.82 18.43 6.12
CA GLU A 705 7.63 18.36 4.92
C GLU A 705 7.27 19.51 4.01
N VAL A 706 8.23 20.00 3.24
CA VAL A 706 8.06 21.08 2.27
C VAL A 706 8.53 20.62 0.91
N ALA A 707 7.69 20.74 -0.10
CA ALA A 707 8.03 20.44 -1.49
C ALA A 707 8.02 21.68 -2.36
N GLU A 708 9.03 21.84 -3.22
CA GLU A 708 9.05 22.78 -4.33
C GLU A 708 8.76 21.98 -5.62
N THR A 709 7.67 22.33 -6.29
CA THR A 709 7.23 21.62 -7.49
C THR A 709 7.23 22.55 -8.71
N TRP A 710 7.77 22.03 -9.83
CA TRP A 710 7.70 22.64 -11.15
C TRP A 710 7.00 21.69 -12.12
N THR A 711 6.08 22.22 -12.93
CA THR A 711 5.54 21.51 -14.07
C THR A 711 5.56 22.40 -15.31
N ALA A 712 5.81 21.78 -16.48
CA ALA A 712 5.70 22.46 -17.77
C ALA A 712 5.20 21.46 -18.82
N GLY A 713 4.19 21.84 -19.60
CA GLY A 713 3.57 20.91 -20.54
C GLY A 713 3.10 21.55 -21.83
N ILE A 714 2.94 20.69 -22.83
CA ILE A 714 2.40 21.04 -24.15
C ILE A 714 1.21 20.11 -24.40
N VAL A 715 0.10 20.71 -24.83
CA VAL A 715 -1.11 19.97 -25.26
C VAL A 715 -1.38 20.34 -26.71
N LEU A 716 -1.60 19.30 -27.53
CA LEU A 716 -2.00 19.43 -28.93
C LEU A 716 -3.39 18.83 -29.11
N GLN A 717 -4.30 19.64 -29.62
CA GLN A 717 -5.68 19.29 -30.00
C GLN A 717 -5.98 19.87 -31.38
N PRO A 718 -5.49 19.23 -32.46
CA PRO A 718 -5.69 19.75 -33.80
C PRO A 718 -7.19 19.94 -34.12
N THR A 719 -7.51 21.03 -34.81
CA THR A 719 -8.86 21.35 -35.31
C THR A 719 -8.96 21.11 -36.78
N GLY A 720 -10.19 20.96 -37.33
CA GLY A 720 -10.46 20.74 -38.75
C GLY A 720 -11.08 19.35 -39.03
N ASP A 721 -11.24 18.98 -40.29
CA ASP A 721 -12.01 17.79 -40.72
C ASP A 721 -11.16 16.54 -41.03
N GLY A 722 -9.85 16.59 -40.74
CA GLY A 722 -8.92 15.50 -41.03
C GLY A 722 -8.77 14.47 -39.90
N TRP A 723 -8.02 13.40 -40.11
CA TRP A 723 -7.72 12.41 -39.08
C TRP A 723 -6.94 13.02 -37.88
N LEU A 724 -6.19 14.10 -38.15
CA LEU A 724 -5.46 14.80 -37.08
C LEU A 724 -6.38 15.47 -36.05
N SER A 725 -7.59 15.91 -36.44
CA SER A 725 -8.55 16.52 -35.49
C SER A 725 -9.09 15.54 -34.45
N ARG A 726 -8.84 14.25 -34.63
CA ARG A 726 -9.23 13.15 -33.78
C ARG A 726 -8.10 12.75 -32.80
N VAL A 727 -6.96 13.41 -32.91
CA VAL A 727 -5.80 13.20 -32.04
C VAL A 727 -5.82 14.23 -30.92
N GLN A 728 -5.68 13.78 -29.69
CA GLN A 728 -5.42 14.61 -28.54
C GLN A 728 -4.18 14.08 -27.83
N THR A 729 -3.21 14.95 -27.55
CA THR A 729 -1.96 14.51 -26.89
C THR A 729 -1.41 15.57 -25.97
N SER A 730 -0.81 15.13 -24.87
CA SER A 730 -0.03 15.98 -23.97
C SER A 730 1.31 15.38 -23.62
N VAL A 731 2.28 16.26 -23.35
CA VAL A 731 3.57 15.91 -22.74
C VAL A 731 3.84 16.92 -21.64
N ASP A 732 3.97 16.43 -20.42
CA ASP A 732 4.11 17.22 -19.21
C ASP A 732 5.37 16.82 -18.45
N TYR A 733 6.30 17.77 -18.30
CA TYR A 733 7.47 17.65 -17.44
C TYR A 733 7.08 17.98 -16.00
N TYR A 734 7.63 17.21 -15.04
CA TYR A 734 7.54 17.47 -13.62
C TYR A 734 8.89 17.41 -12.92
N ASN A 735 9.03 18.22 -11.87
CA ASN A 735 10.15 18.18 -10.92
C ASN A 735 9.58 18.50 -9.53
N ILE A 736 9.67 17.54 -8.61
CA ILE A 736 9.22 17.64 -7.23
C ILE A 736 10.43 17.40 -6.33
N ASP A 737 10.79 18.39 -5.52
CA ASP A 737 11.89 18.32 -4.54
C ASP A 737 11.30 18.49 -3.14
N ILE A 738 11.34 17.41 -2.35
CA ILE A 738 10.79 17.36 -0.98
C ILE A 738 11.94 17.47 0.00
N ALA A 739 12.01 18.59 0.68
CA ALA A 739 12.92 18.79 1.80
C ALA A 739 12.27 18.36 3.13
N ASN A 740 13.11 17.95 4.08
CA ASN A 740 12.67 17.50 5.41
C ASN A 740 11.70 16.31 5.32
N ALA A 741 11.89 15.42 4.35
CA ALA A 741 11.06 14.22 4.22
C ALA A 741 11.16 13.36 5.48
N ILE A 742 10.01 12.92 5.99
CA ILE A 742 9.92 12.09 7.20
C ILE A 742 10.31 10.65 6.86
N GLY A 743 11.22 10.11 7.64
CA GLY A 743 11.67 8.73 7.51
C GLY A 743 12.68 8.32 8.56
N ASN A 744 13.01 7.04 8.61
CA ASN A 744 14.07 6.48 9.45
C ASN A 744 15.40 6.54 8.69
N LEU A 745 16.49 6.80 9.40
CA LEU A 745 17.85 6.79 8.84
C LEU A 745 18.53 5.42 8.91
N GLY A 746 18.11 4.59 9.84
CA GLY A 746 18.78 3.36 10.19
C GLY A 746 19.90 3.57 11.24
N ALA A 747 19.98 2.66 12.21
CA ALA A 747 20.87 2.78 13.35
C ALA A 747 22.35 2.92 12.97
N GLN A 748 22.80 2.18 11.96
CA GLN A 748 24.19 2.27 11.47
C GLN A 748 24.50 3.66 10.90
N THR A 749 23.53 4.25 10.15
CA THR A 749 23.67 5.59 9.61
C THR A 749 23.80 6.65 10.71
N ILE A 750 22.95 6.55 11.73
CA ILE A 750 22.98 7.44 12.89
C ILE A 750 24.36 7.37 13.57
N ALA A 751 24.88 6.16 13.79
CA ALA A 751 26.20 5.96 14.40
C ALA A 751 27.32 6.53 13.54
N THR A 752 27.27 6.31 12.21
CA THR A 752 28.27 6.79 11.25
C THR A 752 28.26 8.31 11.14
N ARG A 753 27.09 8.95 11.04
CA ARG A 753 26.97 10.41 10.96
C ARG A 753 27.46 11.08 12.26
N CYS A 754 27.14 10.54 13.43
CA CYS A 754 27.66 11.00 14.70
C CYS A 754 29.19 10.92 14.73
N ALA A 755 29.79 9.82 14.32
CA ALA A 755 31.22 9.64 14.26
C ALA A 755 31.93 10.61 13.30
N ASN A 756 31.27 10.98 12.19
CA ASN A 756 31.73 11.91 11.17
C ASN A 756 31.49 13.39 11.54
N GLY A 757 31.04 13.69 12.78
CA GLY A 757 30.95 15.05 13.29
C GLY A 757 29.56 15.69 13.23
N ALA A 758 28.53 14.99 12.74
CA ALA A 758 27.13 15.45 12.79
C ALA A 758 26.57 15.24 14.23
N THR A 759 26.84 16.19 15.11
CA THR A 759 26.64 16.07 16.56
C THR A 759 25.18 15.89 16.97
N GLU A 760 24.24 16.35 16.16
CA GLU A 760 22.79 16.17 16.36
C GLU A 760 22.39 14.70 16.43
N PHE A 761 23.06 13.81 15.70
CA PHE A 761 22.79 12.38 15.75
C PHE A 761 23.42 11.68 16.96
N CYS A 762 24.40 12.31 17.62
CA CYS A 762 25.03 11.72 18.80
C CYS A 762 24.06 11.64 19.98
N SER A 763 23.10 12.54 20.09
CA SER A 763 22.05 12.52 21.12
C SER A 763 21.08 11.33 20.98
N LEU A 764 21.04 10.69 19.80
CA LEU A 764 20.23 9.50 19.54
C LEU A 764 20.94 8.20 19.97
N ILE A 765 22.19 8.27 20.40
CA ILE A 765 23.03 7.12 20.77
C ILE A 765 23.27 7.12 22.29
N THR A 766 22.94 6.03 22.94
CA THR A 766 23.31 5.77 24.31
C THR A 766 24.51 4.84 24.36
N ARG A 767 25.55 5.22 25.13
CA ARG A 767 26.73 4.40 25.34
C ARG A 767 26.84 4.05 26.84
N ASP A 768 27.35 2.87 27.08
CA ASP A 768 27.74 2.50 28.48
C ASP A 768 28.84 3.44 28.97
N PRO A 769 28.68 4.09 30.11
CA PRO A 769 29.60 5.10 30.57
C PRO A 769 31.01 4.56 30.95
N THR A 770 31.12 3.26 31.20
CA THR A 770 32.38 2.62 31.60
C THR A 770 33.13 2.05 30.37
N SER A 771 32.46 1.33 29.54
CA SER A 771 33.07 0.65 28.36
C SER A 771 33.04 1.47 27.09
N GLY A 772 32.19 2.51 26.99
CA GLY A 772 31.96 3.30 25.79
C GLY A 772 31.16 2.57 24.69
N VAL A 773 30.77 1.32 24.95
CA VAL A 773 30.01 0.50 23.98
C VAL A 773 28.62 1.08 23.72
N ILE A 774 28.17 1.08 22.46
CA ILE A 774 26.79 1.49 22.13
C ILE A 774 25.81 0.45 22.68
N THR A 775 24.92 0.88 23.56
CA THR A 775 23.89 0.04 24.21
C THR A 775 22.49 0.27 23.60
N GLN A 776 22.22 1.48 23.07
CA GLN A 776 20.96 1.81 22.44
C GLN A 776 21.14 2.84 21.32
N VAL A 777 20.32 2.72 20.27
CA VAL A 777 20.17 3.73 19.22
C VAL A 777 18.69 4.03 19.02
N ASN A 778 18.32 5.31 19.08
CA ASN A 778 16.98 5.80 18.82
C ASN A 778 16.83 6.10 17.32
N ASP A 779 16.42 5.10 16.54
CA ASP A 779 16.12 5.21 15.09
C ASP A 779 14.63 5.52 14.90
N VAL A 780 14.17 6.62 15.51
CA VAL A 780 12.80 7.13 15.34
C VAL A 780 12.66 7.90 14.04
N LEU A 781 11.42 8.19 13.64
CA LEU A 781 11.13 9.05 12.47
C LEU A 781 11.76 10.43 12.66
N LEU A 782 12.42 10.94 11.61
CA LEU A 782 13.13 12.23 11.59
C LEU A 782 12.83 13.00 10.29
N ASN A 783 12.93 14.32 10.33
CA ASN A 783 12.84 15.22 9.17
C ASN A 783 14.23 15.47 8.55
N VAL A 784 14.90 14.44 8.11
CA VAL A 784 16.31 14.53 7.69
C VAL A 784 16.57 14.03 6.27
N ASN A 785 15.52 13.49 5.62
CA ASN A 785 15.64 12.95 4.28
C ASN A 785 15.29 14.00 3.23
N GLN A 786 15.80 13.81 2.03
CA GLN A 786 15.38 14.51 0.82
C GLN A 786 14.87 13.49 -0.19
N GLN A 787 13.78 13.83 -0.88
CA GLN A 787 13.25 13.04 -1.98
C GLN A 787 13.09 13.93 -3.20
N ILE A 788 13.65 13.53 -4.33
CA ILE A 788 13.52 14.27 -5.58
C ILE A 788 12.99 13.33 -6.64
N THR A 789 11.93 13.72 -7.35
CA THR A 789 11.47 13.00 -8.54
C THR A 789 11.31 13.96 -9.71
N LYS A 790 11.80 13.53 -10.89
CA LYS A 790 11.70 14.27 -12.15
C LYS A 790 11.35 13.32 -13.28
N GLY A 791 10.52 13.78 -14.20
CA GLY A 791 10.14 12.95 -15.34
C GLY A 791 9.21 13.65 -16.33
N LEU A 792 8.68 12.84 -17.22
CA LEU A 792 7.67 13.22 -18.22
C LEU A 792 6.47 12.31 -18.10
N ASP A 793 5.28 12.90 -18.05
CA ASP A 793 4.02 12.19 -18.28
C ASP A 793 3.55 12.48 -19.71
N MET A 794 3.10 11.46 -20.42
CA MET A 794 2.68 11.54 -21.81
C MET A 794 1.32 10.88 -21.94
N GLU A 795 0.42 11.53 -22.66
CA GLU A 795 -0.90 11.01 -22.98
C GLU A 795 -1.19 11.22 -24.46
N LEU A 796 -1.74 10.19 -25.11
CA LEU A 796 -2.22 10.20 -26.49
C LEU A 796 -3.58 9.52 -26.55
N ASP A 797 -4.58 10.24 -27.01
CA ASP A 797 -5.90 9.71 -27.34
C ASP A 797 -6.17 9.89 -28.82
N TYR A 798 -6.69 8.85 -29.47
CA TYR A 798 -7.07 8.87 -30.89
C TYR A 798 -8.38 8.09 -31.08
N ARG A 799 -9.35 8.70 -31.73
CA ARG A 799 -10.61 8.07 -32.09
C ARG A 799 -10.71 7.90 -33.62
N GLN A 800 -10.95 6.67 -34.08
CA GLN A 800 -11.15 6.32 -35.46
C GLN A 800 -12.57 5.80 -35.69
N PRO A 801 -13.50 6.60 -36.24
CA PRO A 801 -14.77 6.10 -36.74
C PRO A 801 -14.54 5.21 -37.97
N MET A 802 -15.12 4.01 -37.96
CA MET A 802 -15.04 3.05 -39.08
C MET A 802 -16.38 2.89 -39.78
N GLY A 803 -17.29 3.86 -39.62
CA GLY A 803 -18.61 3.88 -40.26
C GLY A 803 -19.48 2.71 -39.81
N ALA A 804 -19.92 1.86 -40.76
CA ALA A 804 -20.74 0.70 -40.42
C ALA A 804 -20.05 -0.38 -39.56
N TYR A 805 -18.74 -0.25 -39.36
CA TYR A 805 -17.95 -1.19 -38.56
C TYR A 805 -17.64 -0.65 -37.14
N GLY A 806 -18.41 0.36 -36.70
CA GLY A 806 -18.29 0.92 -35.37
C GLY A 806 -17.16 1.95 -35.23
N ASP A 807 -16.68 2.14 -33.98
CA ASP A 807 -15.64 3.11 -33.61
C ASP A 807 -14.47 2.40 -32.91
N THR A 808 -13.26 2.87 -33.17
CA THR A 808 -12.06 2.41 -32.43
C THR A 808 -11.45 3.58 -31.68
N ASN A 809 -11.23 3.40 -30.37
CA ASN A 809 -10.53 4.34 -29.52
C ASN A 809 -9.16 3.74 -29.18
N PHE A 810 -8.13 4.54 -29.33
CA PHE A 810 -6.75 4.20 -28.98
C PHE A 810 -6.23 5.20 -27.96
N ARG A 811 -5.83 4.71 -26.78
CA ARG A 811 -5.26 5.54 -25.73
C ARG A 811 -3.93 4.97 -25.27
N VAL A 812 -2.92 5.84 -25.15
CA VAL A 812 -1.61 5.52 -24.61
C VAL A 812 -1.31 6.48 -23.46
N LEU A 813 -0.98 5.92 -22.30
CA LEU A 813 -0.40 6.64 -21.18
C LEU A 813 1.04 6.16 -20.99
N ALA A 814 1.98 7.07 -20.81
CA ALA A 814 3.35 6.71 -20.51
C ALA A 814 3.96 7.69 -19.52
N THR A 815 4.80 7.18 -18.64
CA THR A 815 5.61 7.99 -17.73
C THR A 815 7.07 7.62 -17.93
N TYR A 816 7.95 8.61 -18.09
CA TYR A 816 9.39 8.45 -18.10
C TYR A 816 10.01 9.15 -16.90
N VAL A 817 10.73 8.42 -16.05
CA VAL A 817 11.32 8.94 -14.81
C VAL A 817 12.81 9.17 -15.03
N PHE A 818 13.26 10.44 -14.99
CA PHE A 818 14.68 10.81 -15.05
C PHE A 818 15.35 10.49 -13.72
N ASP A 819 14.74 10.93 -12.61
CA ASP A 819 15.27 10.79 -11.28
C ASP A 819 14.19 10.39 -10.29
N LEU A 820 14.52 9.48 -9.38
CA LEU A 820 13.87 9.24 -8.09
C LEU A 820 15.00 9.15 -7.06
N ILE A 821 15.42 10.29 -6.56
CA ILE A 821 16.56 10.35 -5.62
C ILE A 821 16.00 10.27 -4.19
N THR A 822 16.57 9.36 -3.42
CA THR A 822 16.34 9.21 -1.98
C THR A 822 17.69 9.29 -1.28
N VAL A 823 17.77 10.00 -0.17
CA VAL A 823 18.97 10.05 0.64
C VAL A 823 18.92 8.91 1.67
N ASP A 824 19.83 7.95 1.54
CA ASP A 824 19.99 6.84 2.49
C ASP A 824 21.33 6.91 3.23
N SER A 825 21.72 5.81 3.88
CA SER A 825 22.97 5.72 4.66
C SER A 825 24.23 5.96 3.85
N ALA A 826 24.21 5.61 2.56
CA ALA A 826 25.33 5.78 1.64
C ALA A 826 25.35 7.16 0.95
N GLY A 827 24.33 8.00 1.19
CA GLY A 827 24.12 9.29 0.54
C GLY A 827 22.94 9.27 -0.44
N PRO A 828 22.91 10.18 -1.41
CA PRO A 828 21.82 10.22 -2.39
C PRO A 828 21.92 9.02 -3.36
N VAL A 829 20.82 8.29 -3.50
CA VAL A 829 20.69 7.15 -4.42
C VAL A 829 19.56 7.43 -5.41
N ASN A 830 19.85 7.37 -6.71
CA ASN A 830 18.83 7.47 -7.76
C ASN A 830 18.23 6.08 -8.02
N ARG A 831 16.95 5.91 -7.65
CA ARG A 831 16.20 4.66 -7.77
C ARG A 831 15.35 4.56 -9.03
N ALA A 832 15.47 5.50 -9.96
CA ALA A 832 14.83 5.43 -11.27
C ALA A 832 15.44 4.29 -12.11
N GLY A 833 14.62 3.35 -12.55
CA GLY A 833 15.03 2.10 -13.20
C GLY A 833 15.20 0.92 -12.23
N GLN A 834 15.00 1.11 -10.92
CA GLN A 834 15.03 0.00 -9.96
C GLN A 834 13.67 -0.71 -9.95
N THR A 835 13.62 -1.95 -10.43
CA THR A 835 12.39 -2.73 -10.57
C THR A 835 12.36 -4.00 -9.73
N GLY A 836 13.51 -4.43 -9.21
CA GLY A 836 13.61 -5.70 -8.48
C GLY A 836 13.29 -5.59 -7.00
N LEU A 837 13.99 -4.74 -6.29
CA LEU A 837 13.87 -4.66 -4.84
C LEU A 837 12.68 -3.82 -4.40
N ARG A 838 11.85 -4.39 -3.54
CA ARG A 838 10.97 -3.61 -2.67
C ARG A 838 11.82 -3.07 -1.53
N ALA A 839 12.26 -1.81 -1.63
CA ALA A 839 12.93 -1.16 -0.51
C ALA A 839 11.98 -1.03 0.67
N THR A 840 12.49 -1.15 1.89
CA THR A 840 11.71 -1.11 3.13
C THR A 840 10.98 0.22 3.34
N THR A 841 11.52 1.33 2.82
CA THR A 841 10.95 2.67 3.00
C THR A 841 10.53 3.35 1.70
N ILE A 842 11.31 3.20 0.61
CA ILE A 842 11.02 3.82 -0.69
C ILE A 842 11.27 2.79 -1.78
N PRO A 843 10.23 2.28 -2.44
CA PRO A 843 10.40 1.37 -3.56
C PRO A 843 11.04 2.11 -4.75
N GLY A 844 11.83 1.39 -5.54
CA GLY A 844 12.25 1.89 -6.83
C GLY A 844 11.08 2.01 -7.80
N ILE A 845 11.30 2.72 -8.89
CA ILE A 845 10.31 2.91 -9.96
C ILE A 845 10.93 2.51 -11.30
N PRO A 846 10.20 1.88 -12.23
CA PRO A 846 10.70 1.66 -13.59
C PRO A 846 11.18 2.95 -14.24
N ARG A 847 12.20 2.88 -15.12
CA ARG A 847 12.67 4.04 -15.88
C ARG A 847 11.56 4.65 -16.73
N TYR A 848 10.71 3.81 -17.28
CA TYR A 848 9.46 4.20 -17.94
C TYR A 848 8.43 3.07 -17.83
N THR A 849 7.18 3.41 -18.01
CA THR A 849 6.07 2.45 -18.08
C THR A 849 5.14 2.93 -19.17
N ILE A 850 4.59 2.00 -19.95
CA ILE A 850 3.64 2.29 -21.02
C ILE A 850 2.37 1.46 -20.75
N ASP A 851 1.24 2.13 -20.77
CA ASP A 851 -0.10 1.57 -20.69
C ASP A 851 -0.86 1.93 -21.96
N THR A 852 -1.40 0.94 -22.66
CA THR A 852 -2.08 1.10 -23.93
C THR A 852 -3.44 0.44 -23.86
N LEU A 853 -4.49 1.14 -24.27
CA LEU A 853 -5.84 0.60 -24.42
C LEU A 853 -6.32 0.83 -25.84
N ILE A 854 -6.73 -0.25 -26.49
CA ILE A 854 -7.43 -0.22 -27.79
C ILE A 854 -8.82 -0.76 -27.51
N ASN A 855 -9.83 0.06 -27.76
CA ASN A 855 -11.22 -0.31 -27.59
C ASN A 855 -11.97 -0.15 -28.90
N TRP A 856 -12.52 -1.24 -29.42
CA TRP A 856 -13.39 -1.26 -30.57
C TRP A 856 -14.83 -1.53 -30.13
N VAL A 857 -15.76 -0.71 -30.60
CA VAL A 857 -17.18 -0.78 -30.23
C VAL A 857 -18.04 -0.66 -31.46
N ASP A 858 -18.99 -1.56 -31.64
CA ASP A 858 -20.13 -1.41 -32.55
C ASP A 858 -21.45 -1.51 -31.75
N GLN A 859 -22.58 -1.65 -32.44
CA GLN A 859 -23.91 -1.69 -31.82
C GLN A 859 -24.13 -2.91 -30.90
N ALA A 860 -23.47 -4.02 -31.16
CA ALA A 860 -23.71 -5.29 -30.48
C ALA A 860 -22.50 -5.81 -29.70
N VAL A 861 -21.29 -5.41 -30.08
CA VAL A 861 -20.06 -5.98 -29.54
C VAL A 861 -19.07 -4.88 -29.17
N SER A 862 -18.44 -4.99 -28.01
CA SER A 862 -17.23 -4.25 -27.73
C SER A 862 -16.06 -5.20 -27.47
N VAL A 863 -14.86 -4.82 -27.92
CA VAL A 863 -13.63 -5.57 -27.70
C VAL A 863 -12.55 -4.61 -27.24
N SER A 864 -11.99 -4.89 -26.06
CA SER A 864 -10.93 -4.11 -25.45
C SER A 864 -9.66 -4.94 -25.37
N LEU A 865 -8.56 -4.41 -25.92
CA LEU A 865 -7.21 -4.95 -25.74
C LEU A 865 -6.39 -3.96 -24.94
N HIS A 866 -5.94 -4.39 -23.76
CA HIS A 866 -5.07 -3.61 -22.90
C HIS A 866 -3.66 -4.19 -22.89
N GLY A 867 -2.66 -3.32 -22.99
CA GLY A 867 -1.25 -3.68 -22.92
C GLY A 867 -0.50 -2.86 -21.89
N ARG A 868 0.21 -3.51 -20.97
CA ARG A 868 1.12 -2.87 -20.01
C ARG A 868 2.54 -3.36 -20.22
N PHE A 869 3.46 -2.43 -20.44
CA PHE A 869 4.87 -2.72 -20.63
C PHE A 869 5.72 -2.12 -19.51
N ILE A 870 6.52 -2.97 -18.86
CA ILE A 870 7.50 -2.62 -17.83
C ILE A 870 8.89 -2.97 -18.40
N PRO A 871 9.80 -2.00 -18.59
CA PRO A 871 11.10 -2.25 -19.18
C PRO A 871 12.00 -3.04 -18.24
N ALA A 872 13.06 -3.59 -18.80
CA ALA A 872 14.16 -4.11 -18.02
C ALA A 872 14.75 -3.03 -17.11
N GLY A 873 15.16 -3.44 -15.92
CA GLY A 873 15.67 -2.54 -14.89
C GLY A 873 16.81 -3.16 -14.08
N ILE A 874 17.12 -2.51 -12.97
CA ILE A 874 18.11 -3.00 -12.01
C ILE A 874 17.42 -3.57 -10.76
N TYR A 875 18.08 -4.53 -10.12
CA TYR A 875 17.60 -5.12 -8.90
C TYR A 875 17.67 -4.12 -7.72
N ASN A 876 18.84 -3.53 -7.52
CA ASN A 876 19.07 -2.57 -6.43
C ASN A 876 20.01 -1.44 -6.92
N ALA A 877 19.60 -0.20 -6.79
CA ALA A 877 20.38 0.98 -7.21
C ALA A 877 21.67 1.18 -6.40
N ALA A 878 21.79 0.58 -5.22
CA ALA A 878 23.01 0.60 -4.42
C ALA A 878 24.00 -0.51 -4.79
N PHE A 879 23.63 -1.44 -5.68
CA PHE A 879 24.51 -2.53 -6.12
C PHE A 879 25.15 -2.22 -7.47
N ILE A 880 26.31 -2.84 -7.72
CA ILE A 880 27.04 -2.77 -8.97
C ILE A 880 27.21 -4.19 -9.49
N GLY A 881 26.61 -4.50 -10.62
CA GLY A 881 26.73 -5.79 -11.31
C GLY A 881 27.95 -5.86 -12.22
N PRO A 882 28.32 -7.06 -12.72
CA PRO A 882 29.53 -7.26 -13.56
C PRO A 882 29.55 -6.47 -14.87
N ASP A 883 28.38 -6.15 -15.40
CA ASP A 883 28.15 -5.40 -16.63
C ASP A 883 28.09 -3.88 -16.42
N GLN A 884 28.22 -3.40 -15.17
CA GLN A 884 28.10 -1.99 -14.83
C GLN A 884 29.48 -1.32 -14.64
N PRO A 885 29.62 -0.04 -15.02
CA PRO A 885 30.87 0.70 -14.79
C PRO A 885 31.25 0.75 -13.32
N GLY A 886 32.52 0.56 -13.02
CA GLY A 886 33.06 0.59 -11.65
C GLY A 886 32.89 -0.73 -10.90
N TYR A 887 32.44 -1.81 -11.54
CA TYR A 887 32.39 -3.13 -10.91
C TYR A 887 33.81 -3.57 -10.46
N ASN A 888 33.86 -3.98 -9.20
CA ASN A 888 35.00 -4.67 -8.62
C ASN A 888 34.45 -5.66 -7.59
N ILE A 889 34.84 -6.92 -7.73
CA ILE A 889 34.36 -8.04 -6.89
C ILE A 889 34.58 -7.80 -5.39
N ASN A 890 35.59 -6.99 -5.03
CA ASN A 890 35.96 -6.70 -3.65
C ASN A 890 35.17 -5.51 -3.03
N LEU A 891 34.21 -4.93 -3.77
CA LEU A 891 33.35 -3.90 -3.20
C LEU A 891 32.22 -4.51 -2.38
N THR A 892 31.84 -3.85 -1.29
CA THR A 892 30.65 -4.24 -0.48
C THR A 892 29.35 -4.11 -1.27
N THR A 893 29.34 -3.28 -2.32
CA THR A 893 28.23 -3.06 -3.24
C THR A 893 28.23 -3.99 -4.45
N SER A 894 29.29 -4.81 -4.64
CA SER A 894 29.36 -5.74 -5.77
C SER A 894 28.27 -6.82 -5.70
N SER A 895 27.69 -7.16 -6.85
CA SER A 895 26.68 -8.21 -6.98
C SER A 895 26.98 -9.13 -8.16
N ASN A 896 26.63 -10.41 -8.07
CA ASN A 896 26.77 -11.36 -9.18
C ASN A 896 25.85 -11.01 -10.36
N THR A 897 24.75 -10.33 -10.11
CA THR A 897 23.83 -9.76 -11.10
C THR A 897 23.08 -8.58 -10.50
N ASN A 898 22.81 -7.56 -11.31
CA ASN A 898 21.96 -6.44 -10.91
C ASN A 898 20.88 -6.16 -11.97
N HIS A 899 20.50 -7.17 -12.75
CA HIS A 899 19.60 -7.05 -13.87
C HIS A 899 18.21 -7.67 -13.56
N VAL A 900 17.15 -6.96 -13.96
CA VAL A 900 15.76 -7.43 -13.92
C VAL A 900 15.18 -7.39 -15.32
N LYS A 901 14.61 -8.50 -15.77
CA LYS A 901 13.99 -8.61 -17.10
C LYS A 901 12.76 -7.72 -17.24
N SER A 902 12.47 -7.28 -18.48
CA SER A 902 11.21 -6.64 -18.84
C SER A 902 10.03 -7.59 -18.73
N ALA A 903 8.83 -7.03 -18.55
CA ALA A 903 7.58 -7.77 -18.61
C ALA A 903 6.55 -7.05 -19.48
N THR A 904 5.77 -7.83 -20.25
CA THR A 904 4.63 -7.34 -21.04
C THR A 904 3.40 -8.13 -20.62
N TYR A 905 2.35 -7.43 -20.27
CA TYR A 905 1.05 -8.00 -19.96
C TYR A 905 0.04 -7.57 -21.00
N LEU A 906 -0.77 -8.50 -21.46
CA LEU A 906 -1.88 -8.24 -22.36
C LEU A 906 -3.16 -8.78 -21.74
N ASP A 907 -4.22 -7.95 -21.76
CA ASP A 907 -5.56 -8.34 -21.32
C ASP A 907 -6.53 -8.17 -22.49
N LEU A 908 -7.43 -9.11 -22.65
CA LEU A 908 -8.46 -9.10 -23.68
C LEU A 908 -9.82 -9.26 -23.04
N ILE A 909 -10.71 -8.30 -23.26
CA ILE A 909 -12.11 -8.34 -22.82
C ILE A 909 -13.00 -8.22 -24.06
N ALA A 910 -14.03 -9.03 -24.15
CA ALA A 910 -15.08 -8.92 -25.16
C ALA A 910 -16.44 -8.93 -24.46
N GLU A 911 -17.31 -8.03 -24.89
CA GLU A 911 -18.66 -7.86 -24.34
C GLU A 911 -19.69 -7.87 -25.48
N TYR A 912 -20.78 -8.61 -25.28
CA TYR A 912 -21.91 -8.65 -26.20
C TYR A 912 -23.12 -7.97 -25.57
N HIS A 913 -23.62 -6.94 -26.22
CA HIS A 913 -24.78 -6.17 -25.84
C HIS A 913 -26.06 -6.74 -26.46
N PHE A 914 -26.91 -7.31 -25.63
CA PHE A 914 -28.24 -7.72 -26.04
C PHE A 914 -29.12 -6.48 -26.12
N ASN A 915 -29.85 -6.34 -27.23
CA ASN A 915 -30.78 -5.23 -27.42
C ASN A 915 -32.24 -5.66 -27.11
N PRO A 916 -32.67 -5.72 -25.87
CA PRO A 916 -34.03 -6.09 -25.48
C PRO A 916 -34.86 -4.82 -25.30
N ALA A 917 -35.52 -4.40 -26.35
CA ALA A 917 -36.32 -3.16 -26.43
C ALA A 917 -37.38 -2.93 -25.34
N LYS A 918 -37.55 -3.79 -24.35
CA LYS A 918 -38.56 -3.68 -23.27
C LYS A 918 -38.06 -3.88 -21.84
N TRP A 919 -36.81 -4.35 -21.61
CA TRP A 919 -36.37 -4.77 -20.28
C TRP A 919 -35.04 -4.12 -19.82
N GLY A 920 -34.58 -3.06 -20.52
CA GLY A 920 -33.28 -2.44 -20.25
C GLY A 920 -32.14 -3.04 -21.10
N GLU A 921 -30.95 -2.60 -20.87
CA GLU A 921 -29.72 -3.06 -21.52
C GLU A 921 -29.13 -4.22 -20.73
N LEU A 922 -28.94 -5.36 -21.37
CA LEU A 922 -28.26 -6.52 -20.83
C LEU A 922 -26.99 -6.75 -21.62
N SER A 923 -25.86 -6.91 -20.99
CA SER A 923 -24.65 -7.37 -21.67
C SER A 923 -23.97 -8.51 -20.93
N VAL A 924 -23.25 -9.34 -21.66
CA VAL A 924 -22.44 -10.44 -21.13
C VAL A 924 -21.02 -10.23 -21.61
N TYR A 925 -20.08 -10.21 -20.69
CA TYR A 925 -18.68 -10.07 -21.03
C TYR A 925 -17.85 -11.27 -20.58
N GLY A 926 -16.79 -11.53 -21.31
CA GLY A 926 -15.76 -12.50 -20.96
C GLY A 926 -14.39 -11.90 -21.19
N GLY A 927 -13.46 -12.24 -20.32
CA GLY A 927 -12.13 -11.67 -20.37
C GLY A 927 -11.01 -12.63 -19.96
N VAL A 928 -9.81 -12.31 -20.43
CA VAL A 928 -8.57 -12.97 -20.04
C VAL A 928 -7.56 -11.90 -19.69
N ASN A 929 -7.20 -11.81 -18.42
CA ASN A 929 -6.10 -10.97 -17.95
C ASN A 929 -4.79 -11.77 -18.06
N ASN A 930 -3.69 -11.08 -18.36
CA ASN A 930 -2.38 -11.68 -18.61
C ASN A 930 -2.45 -12.82 -19.63
N LEU A 931 -2.98 -12.51 -20.82
CA LEU A 931 -3.19 -13.47 -21.93
C LEU A 931 -1.90 -14.24 -22.29
N LEU A 932 -0.72 -13.64 -22.11
CA LEU A 932 0.57 -14.25 -22.41
C LEU A 932 1.07 -15.16 -21.27
N ASP A 933 0.38 -15.21 -20.11
CA ASP A 933 0.81 -15.90 -18.88
C ASP A 933 2.24 -15.52 -18.45
N THR A 934 2.54 -14.21 -18.55
CA THR A 934 3.87 -13.67 -18.22
C THR A 934 4.10 -13.73 -16.72
N ASP A 935 5.09 -14.48 -16.28
CA ASP A 935 5.52 -14.58 -14.89
C ASP A 935 6.32 -13.36 -14.43
N PRO A 936 6.31 -13.01 -13.13
CA PRO A 936 7.24 -12.05 -12.55
C PRO A 936 8.71 -12.43 -12.79
N PRO A 937 9.63 -11.45 -12.96
CA PRO A 937 11.06 -11.71 -12.96
C PRO A 937 11.54 -12.39 -11.67
N ARG A 938 12.44 -13.37 -11.81
CA ARG A 938 13.00 -14.14 -10.69
C ARG A 938 14.10 -13.34 -9.98
N VAL A 939 13.71 -12.53 -9.03
CA VAL A 939 14.57 -11.69 -8.17
C VAL A 939 14.10 -11.77 -6.74
N PRO A 940 14.95 -11.52 -5.74
CA PRO A 940 14.52 -11.47 -4.35
C PRO A 940 13.38 -10.46 -4.12
N GLY A 941 12.37 -10.88 -3.41
CA GLY A 941 11.20 -10.08 -3.04
C GLY A 941 10.97 -10.04 -1.54
N ALA A 942 9.94 -9.31 -1.10
CA ALA A 942 9.63 -9.17 0.31
C ALA A 942 9.04 -10.44 0.94
N ASN A 943 8.34 -11.25 0.15
CA ASN A 943 7.61 -12.45 0.59
C ASN A 943 7.98 -13.66 -0.29
N GLY A 944 9.24 -13.76 -0.69
CA GLY A 944 9.73 -14.79 -1.62
C GLY A 944 10.35 -14.16 -2.87
N THR A 945 10.18 -14.83 -4.00
CA THR A 945 10.68 -14.37 -5.29
C THR A 945 9.73 -13.35 -5.92
N GLY A 946 10.28 -12.38 -6.64
CA GLY A 946 9.51 -11.41 -7.43
C GLY A 946 9.11 -10.14 -6.68
N ASN A 947 8.79 -9.11 -7.45
CA ASN A 947 8.25 -7.85 -6.96
C ASN A 947 6.73 -7.78 -7.25
N ASN A 948 5.93 -8.38 -6.37
CA ASN A 948 4.48 -8.57 -6.54
C ASN A 948 3.66 -7.26 -6.53
N LEU A 949 4.30 -6.11 -6.25
CA LEU A 949 3.67 -4.79 -6.36
C LEU A 949 3.80 -4.18 -7.76
N LEU A 950 4.80 -4.63 -8.53
CA LEU A 950 5.08 -4.11 -9.86
C LEU A 950 4.66 -5.09 -10.95
N PHE A 951 4.87 -6.37 -10.72
CA PHE A 951 4.60 -7.44 -11.66
C PHE A 951 3.38 -8.26 -11.23
N ASP A 952 2.65 -8.82 -12.20
CA ASP A 952 1.48 -9.65 -11.93
C ASP A 952 1.89 -11.02 -11.33
N PRO A 953 1.51 -11.32 -10.07
CA PRO A 953 1.84 -12.59 -9.43
C PRO A 953 0.80 -13.69 -9.66
N VAL A 954 -0.35 -13.37 -10.26
CA VAL A 954 -1.47 -14.30 -10.46
C VAL A 954 -1.23 -15.18 -11.69
N GLY A 955 -0.74 -14.58 -12.80
CA GLY A 955 -0.68 -15.19 -14.11
C GLY A 955 -2.01 -15.09 -14.86
N ARG A 956 -2.20 -15.91 -15.91
CA ARG A 956 -3.42 -15.86 -16.72
C ARG A 956 -4.67 -16.09 -15.88
N ASN A 957 -5.61 -15.14 -15.96
CA ASN A 957 -6.84 -15.14 -15.16
C ASN A 957 -8.05 -14.92 -16.07
N PHE A 958 -9.06 -15.80 -15.97
CA PHE A 958 -10.29 -15.74 -16.74
C PHE A 958 -11.38 -15.05 -15.94
N LYS A 959 -12.21 -14.27 -16.63
CA LYS A 959 -13.36 -13.58 -16.06
C LYS A 959 -14.60 -13.79 -16.93
N LEU A 960 -15.74 -13.86 -16.28
CA LEU A 960 -17.06 -13.91 -16.93
C LEU A 960 -18.03 -13.09 -16.09
N GLY A 961 -18.79 -12.23 -16.73
CA GLY A 961 -19.75 -11.42 -15.99
C GLY A 961 -20.93 -10.94 -16.84
N VAL A 962 -21.86 -10.31 -16.16
CA VAL A 962 -23.11 -9.80 -16.70
C VAL A 962 -23.34 -8.40 -16.18
N HIS A 963 -23.53 -7.43 -17.11
CA HIS A 963 -24.02 -6.11 -16.77
C HIS A 963 -25.51 -6.01 -17.11
N PHE A 964 -26.24 -5.32 -16.27
CA PHE A 964 -27.63 -4.98 -16.53
C PHE A 964 -27.89 -3.51 -16.19
N ARG A 965 -28.59 -2.79 -17.08
CA ARG A 965 -29.00 -1.39 -16.89
C ARG A 965 -30.45 -1.20 -17.32
N LEU A 966 -31.27 -0.55 -16.44
CA LEU A 966 -32.68 -0.24 -16.65
C LEU A 966 -32.89 1.28 -16.66
#